data_5d5602009cc71c06f49ec2ab87426534
#
_entry.id   5d5602009cc71c06f49ec2ab87426534
#
_cell.length_a   1.000
_cell.length_b   1.000
_cell.length_c   1.000
_cell.angle_alpha   90.00
_cell.angle_beta   90.00
_cell.angle_gamma   90.00
#
_symmetry.space_group_name_H-M   'P 1'
#
loop_
_entity.id
_entity.type
_entity.pdbx_description
1 polymer ?
#
loop_
_entity_poly.entity_id
_entity_poly.type
_entity_poly.pdbx_seq_one_letter_code
_entity_poly.pdbx_strand_id
1 'polypeptide(L)'
;MEHFIGIDLGTTYSAVSTIDEYGKPVILKNCDGEHLTPSVVYFDEHGNAIAGAEAKEMMLSGEDNVIMFFKREMGNPEFSFNANGKDYSATDLSAILLRKLKSDAEISLGATVSKAVITVPAYFNDLQRNETIKAAQNAGLEVLRIINEPTAAAINYGITRDVDQKLLVYDLGGGTFDVTVLEVKNGGINVLATGGDHSLGGKDWDDCIINYITDQFIREFGEDPNDDPLTYNDLAFNAEKLKKQLSSTQSASMLVRYAGHRQKYEITREKFEELTANLLQSTQEKTEEVLREAGLRWQDISGALLVGGSTKMPMVEKWVQEMSGRAPLRGINVDEAVCLGAGIQASLEMANQSVRRGLPQGAFRKLSLPSGKNLQIKDVMSHSLGAIAVSQDGNRYVNSIIIRKNKTIPISESRSFKHKTRRNSDNEMEVYLTQGEGTEVKECTVVGRYMIRNIEYINGGESIIDLQYSYDENGVININGYQQETRRHLVAEKLPLQDDMSWLYEKPKGKIAMNIILAIDISGSMAGKPLKNASSAAIEFVNKLNLETSSISIVGFTDSVVEYCSLSRDIKVIDKAIKKMSARGGTNSPLEFCYKKLKYSEDKPIVVVLTDGEWFDQKDAIATSDRCKDAGIDIIAIGFGHADEKFLRRISTISVMTDLENLVESFSTIAQELTQSGNASSLKLNI
;
A
#
# COMPACT_ATOMS: atom_id res chain seq x y z
N MET A 1 8.46 2.66 39.13
CA MET A 1 7.83 3.72 38.29
C MET A 1 7.97 3.27 36.86
N GLU A 2 6.90 3.29 36.06
CA GLU A 2 6.98 2.94 34.65
C GLU A 2 7.51 4.14 33.86
N HIS A 3 8.57 3.92 33.05
CA HIS A 3 9.19 4.97 32.25
C HIS A 3 8.72 4.87 30.80
N PHE A 4 8.48 6.01 30.20
CA PHE A 4 8.06 6.19 28.81
C PHE A 4 8.85 7.33 28.18
N ILE A 5 8.94 7.32 26.87
CA ILE A 5 9.67 8.34 26.10
C ILE A 5 8.84 8.82 24.91
N GLY A 6 9.13 10.04 24.47
CA GLY A 6 8.78 10.53 23.15
C GLY A 6 10.02 10.45 22.27
N ILE A 7 9.86 9.95 21.05
CA ILE A 7 10.94 9.83 20.07
C ILE A 7 10.56 10.65 18.84
N ASP A 8 11.44 11.57 18.49
CA ASP A 8 11.48 12.13 17.14
C ASP A 8 12.44 11.28 16.30
N LEU A 9 11.87 10.46 15.41
CA LEU A 9 12.63 9.61 14.50
C LEU A 9 12.87 10.39 13.21
N GLY A 10 13.88 11.25 13.16
CA GLY A 10 14.15 12.12 12.02
C GLY A 10 14.97 11.44 10.91
N THR A 11 14.89 11.97 9.69
CA THR A 11 15.67 11.47 8.53
C THR A 11 17.17 11.67 8.68
N THR A 12 17.60 12.79 9.31
CA THR A 12 19.00 13.14 9.48
C THR A 12 19.46 13.04 10.92
N TYR A 13 18.61 13.49 11.85
CA TYR A 13 18.85 13.46 13.29
C TYR A 13 17.58 13.01 14.00
N SER A 14 17.75 12.24 15.07
CA SER A 14 16.70 11.79 15.98
C SER A 14 16.94 12.30 17.39
N ALA A 15 15.87 12.42 18.17
CA ALA A 15 15.93 12.89 19.55
C ALA A 15 14.98 12.09 20.44
N VAL A 16 15.27 12.09 21.74
CA VAL A 16 14.42 11.44 22.74
C VAL A 16 14.06 12.42 23.85
N SER A 17 12.81 12.39 24.28
CA SER A 17 12.30 13.22 25.38
C SER A 17 11.52 12.40 26.39
N THR A 18 11.33 12.98 27.56
CA THR A 18 10.49 12.45 28.63
C THR A 18 9.90 13.59 29.45
N ILE A 19 9.15 13.27 30.51
CA ILE A 19 8.69 14.24 31.52
C ILE A 19 9.61 14.13 32.73
N ASP A 20 10.15 15.26 33.17
CA ASP A 20 11.00 15.34 34.33
C ASP A 20 10.23 15.19 35.67
N GLU A 21 10.92 15.28 36.78
CA GLU A 21 10.36 15.20 38.14
C GLU A 21 9.41 16.37 38.48
N TYR A 22 9.55 17.49 37.76
CA TYR A 22 8.70 18.68 37.90
C TYR A 22 7.48 18.68 36.99
N GLY A 23 7.33 17.61 36.17
CA GLY A 23 6.24 17.48 35.21
C GLY A 23 6.45 18.31 33.94
N LYS A 24 7.69 18.62 33.56
CA LYS A 24 8.03 19.37 32.35
C LYS A 24 8.62 18.43 31.30
N PRO A 25 8.32 18.65 30.00
CA PRO A 25 8.98 17.93 28.94
C PRO A 25 10.46 18.33 28.83
N VAL A 26 11.36 17.36 28.71
CA VAL A 26 12.80 17.56 28.60
C VAL A 26 13.40 16.61 27.59
N ILE A 27 14.41 17.09 26.82
CA ILE A 27 15.21 16.23 25.95
C ILE A 27 16.18 15.43 26.79
N LEU A 28 16.29 14.14 26.53
CA LEU A 28 17.30 13.27 27.09
C LEU A 28 18.59 13.37 26.27
N LYS A 29 19.72 13.46 26.96
CA LYS A 29 21.02 13.40 26.31
C LYS A 29 21.35 11.96 25.93
N ASN A 30 21.94 11.79 24.76
CA ASN A 30 22.52 10.53 24.33
C ASN A 30 23.84 10.22 25.09
N CYS A 31 24.46 9.08 24.80
CA CYS A 31 25.72 8.68 25.43
C CYS A 31 26.88 9.64 25.11
N ASP A 32 26.80 10.43 24.04
CA ASP A 32 27.79 11.42 23.64
C ASP A 32 27.59 12.77 24.35
N GLY A 33 26.54 12.90 25.18
CA GLY A 33 26.16 14.10 25.88
C GLY A 33 25.38 15.12 25.06
N GLU A 34 24.98 14.76 23.85
CA GLU A 34 24.25 15.59 22.88
C GLU A 34 22.73 15.35 22.95
N HIS A 35 21.94 16.34 22.52
CA HIS A 35 20.48 16.25 22.43
C HIS A 35 20.00 15.53 21.15
N LEU A 36 20.82 15.56 20.10
CA LEU A 36 20.49 14.99 18.79
C LEU A 36 21.43 13.82 18.48
N THR A 37 20.88 12.74 18.00
CA THR A 37 21.60 11.54 17.55
C THR A 37 21.52 11.48 16.03
N PRO A 38 22.64 11.40 15.29
CA PRO A 38 22.62 11.22 13.85
C PRO A 38 21.85 9.94 13.46
N SER A 39 20.97 10.04 12.45
CA SER A 39 20.22 8.89 11.92
C SER A 39 21.06 8.14 10.87
N VAL A 40 22.17 7.58 11.35
CA VAL A 40 23.18 6.86 10.56
C VAL A 40 23.39 5.48 11.17
N VAL A 41 23.55 4.46 10.33
CA VAL A 41 23.88 3.09 10.74
C VAL A 41 25.11 2.61 9.99
N TYR A 42 26.04 2.00 10.71
CA TYR A 42 27.25 1.36 10.20
C TYR A 42 27.28 -0.10 10.62
N PHE A 43 27.83 -0.97 9.78
CA PHE A 43 28.06 -2.39 10.09
C PHE A 43 29.56 -2.69 10.04
N ASP A 44 30.10 -3.17 11.16
CA ASP A 44 31.50 -3.56 11.23
C ASP A 44 31.78 -4.88 10.45
N GLU A 45 33.04 -5.27 10.35
CA GLU A 45 33.49 -6.48 9.65
C GLU A 45 32.87 -7.78 10.23
N HIS A 46 32.39 -7.73 11.47
CA HIS A 46 31.74 -8.86 12.16
C HIS A 46 30.23 -8.86 12.02
N GLY A 47 29.66 -7.86 11.34
CA GLY A 47 28.22 -7.69 11.16
C GLY A 47 27.51 -7.06 12.37
N ASN A 48 28.25 -6.46 13.32
CA ASN A 48 27.63 -5.71 14.41
C ASN A 48 27.17 -4.35 13.88
N ALA A 49 25.94 -3.98 14.23
CA ALA A 49 25.36 -2.69 13.84
C ALA A 49 25.66 -1.62 14.90
N ILE A 50 26.21 -0.49 14.43
CA ILE A 50 26.51 0.71 15.21
C ILE A 50 25.63 1.82 14.66
N ALA A 51 25.05 2.66 15.54
CA ALA A 51 24.19 3.77 15.11
C ALA A 51 24.54 5.06 15.85
N GLY A 52 24.30 6.20 15.21
CA GLY A 52 24.53 7.53 15.80
C GLY A 52 25.84 8.17 15.38
N ALA A 53 26.49 8.90 16.33
CA ALA A 53 27.67 9.70 16.05
C ALA A 53 28.85 8.84 15.57
N GLU A 54 29.12 7.71 16.21
CA GLU A 54 30.17 6.78 15.81
C GLU A 54 29.97 6.28 14.37
N ALA A 55 28.75 5.88 13.98
CA ALA A 55 28.45 5.49 12.60
C ALA A 55 28.70 6.64 11.61
N LYS A 56 28.41 7.88 12.00
CA LYS A 56 28.71 9.07 11.18
C LYS A 56 30.21 9.31 11.04
N GLU A 57 31.01 9.05 12.06
CA GLU A 57 32.47 9.13 12.00
C GLU A 57 33.07 8.05 11.08
N MET A 58 32.52 6.82 11.10
CA MET A 58 32.93 5.75 10.19
C MET A 58 32.70 6.13 8.73
N MET A 59 31.54 6.76 8.44
CA MET A 59 31.27 7.30 7.09
C MET A 59 32.32 8.31 6.66
N LEU A 60 32.72 9.23 7.54
CA LEU A 60 33.75 10.23 7.26
C LEU A 60 35.15 9.63 7.12
N SER A 61 35.38 8.47 7.72
CA SER A 61 36.65 7.73 7.63
C SER A 61 36.73 6.88 6.35
N GLY A 62 35.66 6.82 5.56
CA GLY A 62 35.61 6.12 4.29
C GLY A 62 35.18 4.65 4.39
N GLU A 63 34.45 4.27 5.41
CA GLU A 63 33.87 2.93 5.52
C GLU A 63 32.67 2.75 4.58
N ASP A 64 32.61 1.60 3.89
CA ASP A 64 31.60 1.32 2.84
C ASP A 64 30.25 0.89 3.39
N ASN A 65 30.21 0.22 4.56
CA ASN A 65 28.99 -0.35 5.14
C ASN A 65 28.22 0.67 6.00
N VAL A 66 28.05 1.89 5.51
CA VAL A 66 27.35 2.98 6.20
C VAL A 66 26.14 3.43 5.40
N ILE A 67 25.02 3.66 6.07
CA ILE A 67 23.79 4.11 5.46
C ILE A 67 23.15 5.27 6.19
N MET A 68 22.66 6.28 5.44
CA MET A 68 21.90 7.43 5.88
C MET A 68 20.58 7.52 5.11
N PHE A 69 19.68 8.40 5.56
CA PHE A 69 18.43 8.74 4.88
C PHE A 69 17.45 7.57 4.65
N PHE A 70 17.69 6.40 5.24
CA PHE A 70 16.86 5.20 5.08
C PHE A 70 15.39 5.40 5.51
N LYS A 71 15.08 6.45 6.29
CA LYS A 71 13.70 6.80 6.63
C LYS A 71 12.87 7.17 5.39
N ARG A 72 13.49 7.72 4.32
CA ARG A 72 12.82 8.01 3.04
C ARG A 72 12.34 6.74 2.34
N GLU A 73 13.01 5.63 2.60
CA GLU A 73 12.70 4.32 2.02
C GLU A 73 11.70 3.50 2.88
N MET A 74 11.18 4.09 3.95
CA MET A 74 10.19 3.42 4.80
C MET A 74 8.95 3.04 3.98
N GLY A 75 8.56 1.75 4.04
CA GLY A 75 7.44 1.23 3.27
C GLY A 75 7.75 0.90 1.80
N ASN A 76 8.99 1.12 1.33
CA ASN A 76 9.44 0.71 0.00
C ASN A 76 9.92 -0.76 0.03
N PRO A 77 9.18 -1.71 -0.59
CA PRO A 77 9.56 -3.13 -0.58
C PRO A 77 10.77 -3.44 -1.46
N GLU A 78 11.10 -2.56 -2.41
CA GLU A 78 12.24 -2.75 -3.32
C GLU A 78 13.56 -2.26 -2.71
N PHE A 79 13.49 -1.47 -1.64
CA PHE A 79 14.68 -0.98 -0.97
C PHE A 79 15.37 -2.09 -0.16
N SER A 80 16.65 -2.27 -0.41
CA SER A 80 17.52 -3.17 0.34
C SER A 80 18.93 -2.58 0.45
N PHE A 81 19.47 -2.54 1.65
CA PHE A 81 20.86 -2.19 1.92
C PHE A 81 21.63 -3.46 2.27
N ASN A 82 22.62 -3.81 1.43
CA ASN A 82 23.47 -4.98 1.69
C ASN A 82 24.70 -4.59 2.51
N ALA A 83 24.85 -5.19 3.68
CA ALA A 83 26.06 -5.09 4.49
C ALA A 83 26.56 -6.49 4.83
N ASN A 84 27.81 -6.79 4.49
CA ASN A 84 28.47 -8.07 4.74
C ASN A 84 27.68 -9.29 4.23
N GLY A 85 27.01 -9.16 3.07
CA GLY A 85 26.21 -10.22 2.45
C GLY A 85 24.84 -10.48 3.11
N LYS A 86 24.40 -9.58 3.99
CA LYS A 86 23.07 -9.57 4.57
C LYS A 86 22.30 -8.32 4.14
N ASP A 87 21.05 -8.54 3.73
CA ASP A 87 20.15 -7.48 3.30
C ASP A 87 19.35 -6.92 4.48
N TYR A 88 19.20 -5.60 4.52
CA TYR A 88 18.47 -4.86 5.54
C TYR A 88 17.44 -3.94 4.88
N SER A 89 16.19 -4.02 5.30
CA SER A 89 15.13 -3.10 4.92
C SER A 89 15.25 -1.77 5.69
N ALA A 90 14.52 -0.76 5.24
CA ALA A 90 14.42 0.51 5.97
C ALA A 90 13.84 0.32 7.38
N THR A 91 12.96 -0.66 7.56
CA THR A 91 12.40 -1.07 8.85
C THR A 91 13.47 -1.64 9.78
N ASP A 92 14.37 -2.49 9.26
CA ASP A 92 15.46 -3.08 10.05
C ASP A 92 16.46 -2.01 10.50
N LEU A 93 16.84 -1.10 9.59
CA LEU A 93 17.73 0.02 9.88
C LEU A 93 17.12 0.98 10.92
N SER A 94 15.83 1.27 10.78
CA SER A 94 15.10 2.09 11.76
C SER A 94 15.01 1.40 13.12
N ALA A 95 14.85 0.08 13.16
CA ALA A 95 14.85 -0.68 14.41
C ALA A 95 16.21 -0.64 15.10
N ILE A 96 17.31 -0.67 14.34
CA ILE A 96 18.68 -0.52 14.89
C ILE A 96 18.83 0.86 15.54
N LEU A 97 18.44 1.93 14.83
CA LEU A 97 18.49 3.29 15.36
C LEU A 97 17.61 3.45 16.62
N LEU A 98 16.36 2.96 16.57
CA LEU A 98 15.43 3.02 17.71
C LEU A 98 15.96 2.26 18.93
N ARG A 99 16.66 1.15 18.72
CA ARG A 99 17.32 0.39 19.80
C ARG A 99 18.44 1.19 20.46
N LYS A 100 19.22 1.93 19.65
CA LYS A 100 20.24 2.87 20.15
C LYS A 100 19.60 3.99 20.97
N LEU A 101 18.56 4.65 20.44
CA LEU A 101 17.85 5.74 21.13
C LEU A 101 17.23 5.26 22.46
N LYS A 102 16.66 4.05 22.48
CA LYS A 102 16.14 3.41 23.69
C LYS A 102 17.26 3.19 24.71
N SER A 103 18.39 2.62 24.29
CA SER A 103 19.53 2.35 25.17
C SER A 103 20.07 3.65 25.79
N ASP A 104 20.21 4.71 25.00
CA ASP A 104 20.65 6.02 25.48
C ASP A 104 19.68 6.61 26.50
N ALA A 105 18.38 6.49 26.24
CA ALA A 105 17.35 6.92 27.17
C ALA A 105 17.41 6.14 28.50
N GLU A 106 17.62 4.82 28.45
CA GLU A 106 17.76 3.97 29.62
C GLU A 106 18.98 4.36 30.48
N ILE A 107 20.11 4.66 29.83
CA ILE A 107 21.32 5.14 30.49
C ILE A 107 21.06 6.51 31.15
N SER A 108 20.47 7.44 30.42
CA SER A 108 20.16 8.80 30.90
C SER A 108 19.17 8.78 32.07
N LEU A 109 18.19 7.87 32.06
CA LEU A 109 17.17 7.75 33.11
C LEU A 109 17.61 6.86 34.28
N GLY A 110 18.63 6.04 34.11
CA GLY A 110 19.02 4.98 35.07
C GLY A 110 17.92 3.93 35.27
N ALA A 111 17.08 3.67 34.24
CA ALA A 111 15.91 2.82 34.33
C ALA A 111 15.53 2.25 32.96
N THR A 112 14.85 1.10 32.96
CA THR A 112 14.35 0.49 31.72
C THR A 112 13.19 1.25 31.12
N VAL A 113 13.18 1.32 29.80
CA VAL A 113 12.12 1.96 28.99
C VAL A 113 11.48 0.93 28.07
N SER A 114 10.17 0.77 28.18
CA SER A 114 9.42 -0.18 27.35
C SER A 114 8.35 0.47 26.46
N LYS A 115 8.04 1.74 26.67
CA LYS A 115 6.93 2.44 26.01
C LYS A 115 7.37 3.72 25.34
N ALA A 116 6.85 3.97 24.14
CA ALA A 116 7.17 5.17 23.39
C ALA A 116 5.99 5.74 22.60
N VAL A 117 5.98 7.06 22.44
CA VAL A 117 5.28 7.75 21.33
C VAL A 117 6.36 8.10 20.31
N ILE A 118 6.06 7.82 19.03
CA ILE A 118 7.02 8.04 17.93
C ILE A 118 6.40 8.99 16.91
N THR A 119 7.18 9.95 16.44
CA THR A 119 6.73 10.88 15.41
C THR A 119 6.95 10.34 14.01
N VAL A 120 6.06 10.73 13.12
CA VAL A 120 6.17 10.48 11.69
C VAL A 120 5.80 11.74 10.91
N PRO A 121 6.31 11.93 9.69
CA PRO A 121 5.82 12.97 8.81
C PRO A 121 4.30 12.87 8.64
N ALA A 122 3.62 14.02 8.58
CA ALA A 122 2.16 14.02 8.42
C ALA A 122 1.72 13.39 7.10
N TYR A 123 2.58 13.45 6.08
CA TYR A 123 2.34 12.89 4.75
C TYR A 123 2.66 11.38 4.61
N PHE A 124 3.06 10.70 5.71
CA PHE A 124 3.26 9.24 5.69
C PHE A 124 1.95 8.50 5.45
N ASN A 125 1.98 7.57 4.49
CA ASN A 125 0.88 6.66 4.17
C ASN A 125 0.80 5.49 5.16
N ASP A 126 -0.21 4.61 5.00
CA ASP A 126 -0.44 3.45 5.88
C ASP A 126 0.75 2.48 5.94
N LEU A 127 1.43 2.23 4.80
CA LEU A 127 2.59 1.34 4.77
C LEU A 127 3.73 1.90 5.62
N GLN A 128 4.06 3.17 5.45
CA GLN A 128 5.14 3.86 6.17
C GLN A 128 4.86 3.91 7.67
N ARG A 129 3.60 4.16 8.08
CA ARG A 129 3.18 4.15 9.50
C ARG A 129 3.30 2.76 10.12
N ASN A 130 2.80 1.72 9.43
CA ASN A 130 2.89 0.34 9.89
C ASN A 130 4.34 -0.14 10.03
N GLU A 131 5.20 0.17 9.06
CA GLU A 131 6.62 -0.20 9.13
C GLU A 131 7.35 0.58 10.24
N THR A 132 6.95 1.82 10.55
CA THR A 132 7.48 2.55 11.71
C THR A 132 7.08 1.87 13.03
N ILE A 133 5.83 1.44 13.17
CA ILE A 133 5.36 0.69 14.34
C ILE A 133 6.15 -0.62 14.48
N LYS A 134 6.32 -1.34 13.38
CA LYS A 134 7.08 -2.61 13.35
C LYS A 134 8.55 -2.42 13.70
N ALA A 135 9.20 -1.35 13.21
CA ALA A 135 10.57 -1.00 13.59
C ALA A 135 10.69 -0.78 15.11
N ALA A 136 9.75 -0.08 15.72
CA ALA A 136 9.73 0.13 17.16
C ALA A 136 9.52 -1.17 17.95
N GLN A 137 8.63 -2.03 17.51
CA GLN A 137 8.42 -3.35 18.11
C GLN A 137 9.69 -4.22 18.02
N ASN A 138 10.38 -4.20 16.88
CA ASN A 138 11.66 -4.88 16.68
C ASN A 138 12.78 -4.30 17.56
N ALA A 139 12.66 -3.04 17.97
CA ALA A 139 13.54 -2.41 18.95
C ALA A 139 13.15 -2.71 20.43
N GLY A 140 12.08 -3.46 20.66
CA GLY A 140 11.56 -3.79 21.99
C GLY A 140 10.83 -2.63 22.67
N LEU A 141 10.10 -1.82 21.89
CA LEU A 141 9.24 -0.74 22.35
C LEU A 141 7.76 -1.06 22.09
N GLU A 142 6.93 -0.91 23.11
CA GLU A 142 5.47 -0.82 22.97
C GLU A 142 5.13 0.59 22.46
N VAL A 143 4.54 0.69 21.26
CA VAL A 143 4.12 1.96 20.69
C VAL A 143 2.80 2.38 21.32
N LEU A 144 2.84 3.42 22.14
CA LEU A 144 1.64 4.01 22.74
C LEU A 144 0.82 4.75 21.71
N ARG A 145 1.49 5.46 20.81
CA ARG A 145 0.88 6.22 19.70
C ARG A 145 1.92 6.57 18.64
N ILE A 146 1.48 6.65 17.40
CA ILE A 146 2.17 7.38 16.32
C ILE A 146 1.53 8.77 16.22
N ILE A 147 2.34 9.82 16.17
CA ILE A 147 1.86 11.21 16.05
C ILE A 147 2.57 11.93 14.90
N ASN A 148 1.83 12.79 14.20
CA ASN A 148 2.41 13.60 13.14
C ASN A 148 3.39 14.64 13.70
N GLU A 149 4.55 14.80 13.04
CA GLU A 149 5.62 15.74 13.43
C GLU A 149 5.10 17.18 13.64
N PRO A 150 4.34 17.79 12.71
CA PRO A 150 3.82 19.13 12.90
C PRO A 150 2.79 19.23 14.05
N THR A 151 2.02 18.16 14.29
CA THR A 151 1.10 18.09 15.42
C THR A 151 1.85 18.05 16.74
N ALA A 152 2.95 17.27 16.82
CA ALA A 152 3.80 17.22 17.99
C ALA A 152 4.45 18.60 18.28
N ALA A 153 4.97 19.29 17.27
CA ALA A 153 5.50 20.63 17.41
C ALA A 153 4.46 21.63 17.92
N ALA A 154 3.23 21.53 17.41
CA ALA A 154 2.12 22.37 17.87
C ALA A 154 1.70 22.10 19.32
N ILE A 155 1.77 20.84 19.78
CA ILE A 155 1.54 20.46 21.17
C ILE A 155 2.54 21.17 22.09
N ASN A 156 3.84 21.09 21.76
CA ASN A 156 4.89 21.75 22.53
C ASN A 156 4.70 23.28 22.58
N TYR A 157 4.30 23.89 21.45
CA TYR A 157 4.02 25.32 21.39
C TYR A 157 2.77 25.71 22.18
N GLY A 158 1.66 24.96 22.01
CA GLY A 158 0.34 25.30 22.53
C GLY A 158 0.20 25.08 24.04
N ILE A 159 0.97 24.14 24.64
CA ILE A 159 0.85 23.79 26.04
C ILE A 159 1.20 24.95 26.97
N THR A 160 2.09 25.83 26.53
CA THR A 160 2.59 26.98 27.33
C THR A 160 1.80 28.25 27.12
N ARG A 161 0.82 28.29 26.20
CA ARG A 161 0.13 29.51 25.80
C ARG A 161 -1.40 29.37 25.94
N ASP A 162 -2.04 30.44 26.35
CA ASP A 162 -3.48 30.50 26.63
C ASP A 162 -4.16 31.47 25.65
N VAL A 163 -4.11 31.15 24.36
CA VAL A 163 -4.69 31.98 23.29
C VAL A 163 -5.31 31.12 22.20
N ASP A 164 -6.51 31.48 21.78
CA ASP A 164 -7.14 30.90 20.61
C ASP A 164 -6.42 31.41 19.35
N GLN A 165 -5.79 30.53 18.57
CA GLN A 165 -4.99 30.88 17.41
C GLN A 165 -5.14 29.86 16.28
N LYS A 166 -5.13 30.35 15.04
CA LYS A 166 -4.90 29.51 13.87
C LYS A 166 -3.44 29.60 13.48
N LEU A 167 -2.78 28.50 13.46
CA LEU A 167 -1.35 28.39 13.20
C LEU A 167 -1.09 27.62 11.91
N LEU A 168 -0.06 28.05 11.20
CA LEU A 168 0.56 27.28 10.15
C LEU A 168 1.88 26.71 10.70
N VAL A 169 2.03 25.40 10.70
CA VAL A 169 3.29 24.71 10.97
C VAL A 169 3.92 24.37 9.64
N TYR A 170 5.12 24.91 9.39
CA TYR A 170 5.93 24.68 8.22
C TYR A 170 7.16 23.88 8.67
N ASP A 171 7.13 22.58 8.43
CA ASP A 171 8.16 21.63 8.85
C ASP A 171 9.00 21.22 7.65
N LEU A 172 10.21 21.78 7.56
CA LEU A 172 11.20 21.41 6.54
C LEU A 172 12.37 20.71 7.23
N GLY A 173 12.29 19.39 7.24
CA GLY A 173 13.32 18.52 7.80
C GLY A 173 14.50 18.28 6.87
N GLY A 174 15.30 17.28 7.19
CA GLY A 174 16.41 16.85 6.32
C GLY A 174 15.96 16.03 5.12
N GLY A 175 14.82 15.35 5.22
CA GLY A 175 14.33 14.42 4.18
C GLY A 175 12.92 14.66 3.71
N THR A 176 12.07 15.35 4.49
CA THR A 176 10.64 15.53 4.21
C THR A 176 10.25 16.99 4.41
N PHE A 177 9.18 17.38 3.73
CA PHE A 177 8.49 18.64 3.93
C PHE A 177 7.04 18.38 4.31
N ASP A 178 6.60 18.92 5.44
CA ASP A 178 5.22 18.89 5.88
C ASP A 178 4.71 20.30 6.16
N VAL A 179 3.47 20.56 5.78
CA VAL A 179 2.77 21.80 6.13
C VAL A 179 1.42 21.47 6.71
N THR A 180 1.11 22.05 7.86
CA THR A 180 -0.12 21.77 8.59
C THR A 180 -0.75 23.06 9.07
N VAL A 181 -2.04 23.21 8.81
CA VAL A 181 -2.86 24.30 9.36
C VAL A 181 -3.70 23.72 10.49
N LEU A 182 -3.63 24.35 11.65
CA LEU A 182 -4.33 23.91 12.85
C LEU A 182 -4.91 25.07 13.66
N GLU A 183 -5.90 24.76 14.48
CA GLU A 183 -6.48 25.69 15.44
C GLU A 183 -6.12 25.24 16.85
N VAL A 184 -5.53 26.14 17.64
CA VAL A 184 -5.38 25.99 19.09
C VAL A 184 -6.54 26.73 19.73
N LYS A 185 -7.40 26.04 20.49
CA LYS A 185 -8.59 26.62 21.11
C LYS A 185 -8.93 25.92 22.41
N ASN A 186 -9.15 26.70 23.48
CA ASN A 186 -9.53 26.17 24.80
C ASN A 186 -8.57 25.05 25.30
N GLY A 187 -7.28 25.13 24.97
CA GLY A 187 -6.29 24.11 25.30
C GLY A 187 -6.36 22.84 24.42
N GLY A 188 -7.23 22.79 23.42
CA GLY A 188 -7.28 21.74 22.41
C GLY A 188 -6.51 22.12 21.16
N ILE A 189 -6.02 21.10 20.45
CA ILE A 189 -5.40 21.23 19.11
C ILE A 189 -6.27 20.49 18.12
N ASN A 190 -6.72 21.20 17.10
CA ASN A 190 -7.55 20.68 16.02
C ASN A 190 -6.85 20.93 14.70
N VAL A 191 -6.34 19.88 14.06
CA VAL A 191 -5.76 19.97 12.71
C VAL A 191 -6.90 20.19 11.72
N LEU A 192 -6.75 21.17 10.83
CA LEU A 192 -7.75 21.55 9.82
C LEU A 192 -7.41 20.95 8.46
N ALA A 193 -6.14 21.05 8.07
CA ALA A 193 -5.60 20.43 6.85
C ALA A 193 -4.12 20.19 7.00
N THR A 194 -3.62 19.18 6.32
CA THR A 194 -2.19 18.84 6.25
C THR A 194 -1.83 18.34 4.85
N GLY A 195 -0.62 18.61 4.43
CA GLY A 195 -0.04 18.14 3.18
C GLY A 195 1.47 18.18 3.25
N GLY A 196 2.14 17.74 2.20
CA GLY A 196 3.60 17.73 2.20
C GLY A 196 4.18 16.98 1.01
N ASP A 197 5.47 16.70 1.13
CA ASP A 197 6.24 15.86 0.21
C ASP A 197 7.24 15.02 1.01
N HIS A 198 7.11 13.71 0.93
CA HIS A 198 7.96 12.76 1.67
C HIS A 198 9.36 12.58 1.06
N SER A 199 9.60 13.19 -0.10
CA SER A 199 10.89 13.16 -0.83
C SER A 199 11.52 14.55 -1.00
N LEU A 200 11.02 15.58 -0.32
CA LEU A 200 11.53 16.94 -0.36
C LEU A 200 12.05 17.36 1.02
N GLY A 201 13.33 17.64 1.13
CA GLY A 201 13.96 18.08 2.40
C GLY A 201 15.38 18.58 2.20
N GLY A 202 16.06 18.92 3.28
CA GLY A 202 17.40 19.51 3.27
C GLY A 202 18.44 18.79 2.43
N LYS A 203 18.28 17.44 2.26
CA LYS A 203 19.12 16.63 1.37
C LYS A 203 19.05 17.13 -0.08
N ASP A 204 17.87 17.52 -0.56
CA ASP A 204 17.69 17.95 -1.95
C ASP A 204 18.39 19.29 -2.21
N TRP A 205 18.46 20.16 -1.19
CA TRP A 205 19.30 21.37 -1.22
C TRP A 205 20.79 21.04 -1.24
N ASP A 206 21.22 20.00 -0.50
CA ASP A 206 22.61 19.52 -0.54
C ASP A 206 22.95 18.94 -1.89
N ASP A 207 22.06 18.16 -2.51
CA ASP A 207 22.22 17.59 -3.83
C ASP A 207 22.39 18.67 -4.93
N CYS A 208 21.68 19.81 -4.82
CA CYS A 208 21.88 20.95 -5.71
C CYS A 208 23.30 21.53 -5.60
N ILE A 209 23.87 21.59 -4.39
CA ILE A 209 25.25 22.03 -4.16
C ILE A 209 26.23 21.02 -4.78
N ILE A 210 26.03 19.73 -4.50
CA ILE A 210 26.86 18.65 -5.02
C ILE A 210 26.90 18.71 -6.55
N ASN A 211 25.73 18.70 -7.19
CA ASN A 211 25.61 18.72 -8.64
C ASN A 211 26.31 19.96 -9.25
N TYR A 212 26.08 21.13 -8.66
CA TYR A 212 26.72 22.37 -9.15
C TYR A 212 28.25 22.31 -9.08
N ILE A 213 28.82 21.80 -7.98
CA ILE A 213 30.27 21.69 -7.77
C ILE A 213 30.86 20.60 -8.64
N THR A 214 30.19 19.46 -8.74
CA THR A 214 30.63 18.33 -9.58
C THR A 214 30.66 18.74 -11.06
N ASP A 215 29.63 19.44 -11.55
CA ASP A 215 29.60 19.97 -12.91
C ASP A 215 30.79 20.89 -13.20
N GLN A 216 31.22 21.70 -12.26
CA GLN A 216 32.38 22.56 -12.42
C GLN A 216 33.69 21.74 -12.43
N PHE A 217 33.79 20.74 -11.54
CA PHE A 217 34.97 19.85 -11.47
C PHE A 217 35.14 19.06 -12.76
N ILE A 218 34.05 18.50 -13.30
CA ILE A 218 34.03 17.77 -14.58
C ILE A 218 34.49 18.69 -15.74
N ARG A 219 33.97 19.94 -15.78
CA ARG A 219 34.39 20.91 -16.83
C ARG A 219 35.87 21.28 -16.74
N GLU A 220 36.44 21.29 -15.53
CA GLU A 220 37.83 21.68 -15.31
C GLU A 220 38.83 20.52 -15.52
N PHE A 221 38.46 19.30 -15.09
CA PHE A 221 39.35 18.15 -15.03
C PHE A 221 38.92 16.96 -15.88
N GLY A 222 37.67 16.89 -16.32
CA GLY A 222 37.15 15.79 -17.15
C GLY A 222 36.77 14.53 -16.36
N GLU A 223 36.82 14.56 -15.01
CA GLU A 223 36.59 13.44 -14.10
C GLU A 223 35.38 13.72 -13.24
N ASP A 224 34.53 12.70 -13.01
CA ASP A 224 33.31 12.83 -12.18
C ASP A 224 33.58 12.36 -10.75
N PRO A 225 33.59 13.26 -9.75
CA PRO A 225 33.78 12.89 -8.36
C PRO A 225 32.67 12.00 -7.77
N ASN A 226 31.50 11.92 -8.43
CA ASN A 226 30.39 11.07 -7.97
C ASN A 226 30.61 9.58 -8.32
N ASP A 227 31.56 9.25 -9.21
CA ASP A 227 31.86 7.88 -9.59
C ASP A 227 32.51 7.06 -8.45
N ASP A 228 33.08 7.74 -7.45
CA ASP A 228 33.66 7.11 -6.27
C ASP A 228 32.78 7.31 -5.02
N PRO A 229 32.22 6.22 -4.45
CA PRO A 229 31.35 6.31 -3.28
C PRO A 229 31.94 7.06 -2.08
N LEU A 230 33.24 6.92 -1.84
CA LEU A 230 33.93 7.62 -0.74
C LEU A 230 33.95 9.12 -0.97
N THR A 231 34.29 9.53 -2.20
CA THR A 231 34.29 10.95 -2.59
C THR A 231 32.87 11.51 -2.53
N TYR A 232 31.86 10.75 -2.97
CA TYR A 232 30.47 11.17 -2.86
C TYR A 232 30.03 11.40 -1.40
N ASN A 233 30.41 10.51 -0.49
CA ASN A 233 30.12 10.68 0.95
C ASN A 233 30.78 11.95 1.53
N ASP A 234 32.03 12.24 1.14
CA ASP A 234 32.72 13.49 1.53
C ASP A 234 32.04 14.73 0.93
N LEU A 235 31.62 14.65 -0.33
CA LEU A 235 30.84 15.71 -0.99
C LEU A 235 29.51 15.97 -0.24
N ALA A 236 28.75 14.93 0.08
CA ALA A 236 27.47 15.05 0.76
C ALA A 236 27.60 15.70 2.15
N PHE A 237 28.61 15.26 2.92
CA PHE A 237 28.89 15.85 4.22
C PHE A 237 29.30 17.33 4.14
N ASN A 238 30.21 17.64 3.19
CA ASN A 238 30.69 19.01 3.02
C ASN A 238 29.61 19.93 2.42
N ALA A 239 28.70 19.42 1.61
CA ALA A 239 27.54 20.15 1.07
C ALA A 239 26.57 20.53 2.20
N GLU A 240 26.22 19.60 3.11
CA GLU A 240 25.41 19.91 4.30
C GLU A 240 26.06 21.00 5.15
N LYS A 241 27.38 20.89 5.40
CA LYS A 241 28.13 21.88 6.15
C LYS A 241 28.14 23.25 5.46
N LEU A 242 28.32 23.28 4.15
CA LEU A 242 28.30 24.49 3.33
C LEU A 242 26.92 25.16 3.37
N LYS A 243 25.84 24.39 3.19
CA LYS A 243 24.44 24.85 3.35
C LYS A 243 24.21 25.52 4.71
N LYS A 244 24.67 24.88 5.80
CA LYS A 244 24.57 25.43 7.15
C LYS A 244 25.39 26.73 7.32
N GLN A 245 26.58 26.84 6.72
CA GLN A 245 27.39 28.06 6.72
C GLN A 245 26.68 29.18 5.93
N LEU A 246 26.09 28.90 4.77
CA LEU A 246 25.36 29.88 3.96
C LEU A 246 24.12 30.43 4.69
N SER A 247 23.58 29.73 5.67
CA SER A 247 22.50 30.28 6.53
C SER A 247 22.95 31.45 7.41
N SER A 248 24.26 31.53 7.70
CA SER A 248 24.83 32.60 8.56
C SER A 248 25.79 33.53 7.84
N THR A 249 26.43 33.12 6.74
CA THR A 249 27.41 33.89 5.95
C THR A 249 26.88 34.15 4.53
N GLN A 250 27.47 35.14 3.83
CA GLN A 250 27.11 35.47 2.44
C GLN A 250 27.81 34.59 1.43
N SER A 251 28.93 33.96 1.81
CA SER A 251 29.61 32.95 0.98
C SER A 251 30.23 31.87 1.85
N ALA A 252 30.38 30.69 1.28
CA ALA A 252 31.06 29.55 1.85
C ALA A 252 31.79 28.78 0.78
N SER A 253 32.76 27.94 1.17
CA SER A 253 33.54 27.19 0.17
C SER A 253 33.75 25.74 0.60
N MET A 254 33.82 24.88 -0.41
CA MET A 254 34.06 23.46 -0.29
C MET A 254 35.32 23.06 -1.07
N LEU A 255 36.10 22.15 -0.50
CA LEU A 255 37.29 21.59 -1.13
C LEU A 255 36.95 20.20 -1.68
N VAL A 256 37.12 20.00 -2.98
CA VAL A 256 36.98 18.70 -3.64
C VAL A 256 38.35 18.11 -3.91
N ARG A 257 38.51 16.80 -3.65
CA ARG A 257 39.72 16.03 -3.94
C ARG A 257 39.29 14.74 -4.60
N TYR A 258 39.70 14.58 -5.88
CA TYR A 258 39.40 13.37 -6.64
C TYR A 258 40.41 13.18 -7.78
N ALA A 259 40.75 11.94 -8.13
CA ALA A 259 41.64 11.57 -9.24
C ALA A 259 42.95 12.34 -9.27
N GLY A 260 43.53 12.66 -8.08
CA GLY A 260 44.77 13.42 -7.97
C GLY A 260 44.60 14.96 -8.07
N HIS A 261 43.42 15.44 -8.37
CA HIS A 261 43.09 16.86 -8.44
C HIS A 261 42.60 17.37 -7.08
N ARG A 262 42.82 18.67 -6.84
CA ARG A 262 42.39 19.36 -5.62
C ARG A 262 41.97 20.76 -5.97
N GLN A 263 40.67 21.05 -5.83
CA GLN A 263 40.09 22.36 -6.17
C GLN A 263 39.14 22.84 -5.09
N LYS A 264 39.18 24.16 -4.82
CA LYS A 264 38.29 24.82 -3.86
C LYS A 264 37.24 25.60 -4.64
N TYR A 265 35.97 25.29 -4.38
CA TYR A 265 34.82 25.98 -4.95
C TYR A 265 34.14 26.87 -3.93
N GLU A 266 33.85 28.10 -4.30
CA GLU A 266 33.11 29.05 -3.48
C GLU A 266 31.69 29.22 -4.04
N ILE A 267 30.71 29.21 -3.16
CA ILE A 267 29.31 29.47 -3.48
C ILE A 267 28.82 30.64 -2.63
N THR A 268 28.18 31.63 -3.26
CA THR A 268 27.48 32.70 -2.55
C THR A 268 26.08 32.26 -2.15
N ARG A 269 25.51 32.90 -1.12
CA ARG A 269 24.10 32.67 -0.74
C ARG A 269 23.16 32.93 -1.91
N GLU A 270 23.35 34.00 -2.68
CA GLU A 270 22.55 34.30 -3.86
C GLU A 270 22.59 33.17 -4.88
N LYS A 271 23.78 32.60 -5.15
CA LYS A 271 23.92 31.49 -6.07
C LYS A 271 23.23 30.23 -5.54
N PHE A 272 23.33 29.97 -4.25
CA PHE A 272 22.62 28.86 -3.60
C PHE A 272 21.11 29.02 -3.69
N GLU A 273 20.57 30.20 -3.42
CA GLU A 273 19.14 30.52 -3.55
C GLU A 273 18.66 30.38 -5.00
N GLU A 274 19.47 30.79 -5.99
CA GLU A 274 19.19 30.57 -7.41
C GLU A 274 19.10 29.07 -7.77
N LEU A 275 20.10 28.27 -7.33
CA LEU A 275 20.18 26.84 -7.61
C LEU A 275 19.01 26.04 -7.01
N THR A 276 18.44 26.53 -5.93
CA THR A 276 17.40 25.82 -5.15
C THR A 276 16.03 26.47 -5.21
N ALA A 277 15.85 27.44 -6.12
CA ALA A 277 14.59 28.21 -6.25
C ALA A 277 13.39 27.32 -6.53
N ASN A 278 13.54 26.28 -7.35
CA ASN A 278 12.49 25.32 -7.66
C ASN A 278 12.07 24.48 -6.43
N LEU A 279 13.01 24.13 -5.55
CA LEU A 279 12.70 23.38 -4.33
C LEU A 279 11.87 24.26 -3.36
N LEU A 280 12.28 25.52 -3.19
CA LEU A 280 11.50 26.47 -2.39
C LEU A 280 10.10 26.67 -3.01
N GLN A 281 10.00 26.83 -4.32
CA GLN A 281 8.72 26.97 -5.00
C GLN A 281 7.79 25.77 -4.75
N SER A 282 8.30 24.55 -4.77
CA SER A 282 7.51 23.35 -4.47
C SER A 282 6.92 23.41 -3.06
N THR A 283 7.68 23.89 -2.06
CA THR A 283 7.16 24.07 -0.70
C THR A 283 6.10 25.18 -0.62
N GLN A 284 6.25 26.24 -1.42
CA GLN A 284 5.28 27.33 -1.52
C GLN A 284 3.94 26.85 -2.08
N GLU A 285 3.98 26.12 -3.19
CA GLU A 285 2.79 25.59 -3.87
C GLU A 285 2.00 24.64 -2.94
N LYS A 286 2.71 23.76 -2.21
CA LYS A 286 2.10 22.86 -1.21
C LYS A 286 1.48 23.65 -0.05
N THR A 287 2.13 24.70 0.42
CA THR A 287 1.59 25.55 1.49
C THR A 287 0.30 26.24 1.07
N GLU A 288 0.25 26.80 -0.14
CA GLU A 288 -0.95 27.40 -0.70
C GLU A 288 -2.08 26.38 -0.91
N GLU A 289 -1.74 25.17 -1.33
CA GLU A 289 -2.70 24.06 -1.46
C GLU A 289 -3.38 23.78 -0.12
N VAL A 290 -2.59 23.58 0.94
CA VAL A 290 -3.09 23.24 2.30
C VAL A 290 -3.92 24.38 2.88
N LEU A 291 -3.54 25.65 2.67
CA LEU A 291 -4.34 26.80 3.08
C LEU A 291 -5.72 26.80 2.38
N ARG A 292 -5.75 26.56 1.06
CA ARG A 292 -7.03 26.45 0.31
C ARG A 292 -7.89 25.30 0.82
N GLU A 293 -7.32 24.16 1.13
CA GLU A 293 -8.03 22.99 1.68
C GLU A 293 -8.60 23.25 3.07
N ALA A 294 -7.88 24.02 3.88
CA ALA A 294 -8.39 24.49 5.17
C ALA A 294 -9.47 25.58 5.03
N GLY A 295 -9.72 26.08 3.82
CA GLY A 295 -10.63 27.22 3.57
C GLY A 295 -10.10 28.54 4.13
N LEU A 296 -8.78 28.69 4.24
CA LEU A 296 -8.12 29.83 4.87
C LEU A 296 -7.15 30.53 3.88
N ARG A 297 -6.82 31.75 4.20
CA ARG A 297 -5.80 32.56 3.52
C ARG A 297 -4.74 32.95 4.52
N TRP A 298 -3.59 33.42 4.07
CA TRP A 298 -2.50 33.87 4.94
C TRP A 298 -2.93 34.90 5.98
N GLN A 299 -3.85 35.80 5.66
CA GLN A 299 -4.38 36.79 6.59
C GLN A 299 -5.20 36.18 7.74
N ASP A 300 -5.72 34.98 7.57
CA ASP A 300 -6.51 34.27 8.58
C ASP A 300 -5.62 33.50 9.57
N ILE A 301 -4.30 33.40 9.26
CA ILE A 301 -3.30 32.74 10.08
C ILE A 301 -2.75 33.71 11.12
N SER A 302 -2.83 33.31 12.40
CA SER A 302 -2.35 34.11 13.53
C SER A 302 -0.82 34.14 13.60
N GLY A 303 -0.15 33.09 13.15
CA GLY A 303 1.30 32.98 13.09
C GLY A 303 1.77 31.70 12.41
N ALA A 304 2.99 31.74 11.87
CA ALA A 304 3.65 30.57 11.28
C ALA A 304 4.75 30.06 12.23
N LEU A 305 4.74 28.76 12.46
CA LEU A 305 5.71 28.03 13.26
C LEU A 305 6.66 27.32 12.32
N LEU A 306 7.93 27.68 12.33
CA LEU A 306 8.97 27.02 11.55
C LEU A 306 9.56 25.87 12.37
N VAL A 307 9.61 24.69 11.80
CA VAL A 307 10.09 23.45 12.41
C VAL A 307 11.03 22.75 11.45
N GLY A 308 11.95 21.94 11.97
CA GLY A 308 12.96 21.26 11.19
C GLY A 308 14.17 22.13 10.85
N GLY A 309 15.35 21.49 10.84
CA GLY A 309 16.65 22.18 10.71
C GLY A 309 16.81 22.97 9.42
N SER A 310 16.15 22.57 8.33
CA SER A 310 16.25 23.24 7.03
C SER A 310 15.45 24.56 6.96
N THR A 311 14.53 24.82 7.91
CA THR A 311 13.86 26.12 8.02
C THR A 311 14.79 27.25 8.47
N LYS A 312 16.01 26.93 8.94
CA LYS A 312 17.05 27.91 9.26
C LYS A 312 17.64 28.60 8.03
N MET A 313 17.35 28.12 6.82
CA MET A 313 17.74 28.80 5.59
C MET A 313 17.00 30.15 5.45
N PRO A 314 17.73 31.28 5.25
CA PRO A 314 17.12 32.62 5.25
C PRO A 314 16.00 32.81 4.22
N MET A 315 16.08 32.11 3.09
CA MET A 315 15.05 32.16 2.04
C MET A 315 13.68 31.69 2.54
N VAL A 316 13.63 30.71 3.45
CA VAL A 316 12.40 30.16 4.03
C VAL A 316 11.75 31.18 4.96
N GLU A 317 12.52 31.72 5.93
CA GLU A 317 12.01 32.73 6.87
C GLU A 317 11.51 33.97 6.12
N LYS A 318 12.28 34.44 5.13
CA LYS A 318 11.92 35.58 4.29
C LYS A 318 10.61 35.37 3.55
N TRP A 319 10.45 34.23 2.87
CA TRP A 319 9.23 33.93 2.16
C TRP A 319 8.01 33.84 3.08
N VAL A 320 8.10 33.12 4.20
CA VAL A 320 6.98 33.01 5.15
C VAL A 320 6.59 34.38 5.71
N GLN A 321 7.57 35.25 6.00
CA GLN A 321 7.31 36.61 6.45
C GLN A 321 6.65 37.47 5.38
N GLU A 322 7.08 37.36 4.13
CA GLU A 322 6.47 38.11 3.00
C GLU A 322 5.03 37.70 2.78
N MET A 323 4.72 36.40 2.80
CA MET A 323 3.37 35.90 2.55
C MET A 323 2.40 36.13 3.72
N SER A 324 2.87 35.95 4.95
CA SER A 324 2.03 36.13 6.15
C SER A 324 1.93 37.58 6.60
N GLY A 325 2.83 38.45 6.14
CA GLY A 325 2.97 39.82 6.61
C GLY A 325 3.48 39.93 8.06
N ARG A 326 3.98 38.84 8.64
CA ARG A 326 4.42 38.72 10.03
C ARG A 326 5.69 37.89 10.13
N ALA A 327 6.56 38.22 11.07
CA ALA A 327 7.70 37.36 11.37
C ALA A 327 7.20 35.99 11.90
N PRO A 328 7.88 34.90 11.56
CA PRO A 328 7.59 33.58 12.13
C PRO A 328 7.63 33.60 13.66
N LEU A 329 6.83 32.74 14.27
CA LEU A 329 6.72 32.64 15.71
C LEU A 329 8.07 32.17 16.32
N ARG A 330 8.48 32.80 17.42
CA ARG A 330 9.71 32.49 18.12
C ARG A 330 9.41 31.85 19.48
N GLY A 331 10.41 31.26 20.12
CA GLY A 331 10.34 30.71 21.47
C GLY A 331 10.15 29.19 21.54
N ILE A 332 10.40 28.50 20.45
CA ILE A 332 10.66 27.07 20.43
C ILE A 332 12.02 26.80 19.76
N ASN A 333 12.70 25.76 20.18
CA ASN A 333 13.85 25.23 19.46
C ASN A 333 13.34 24.35 18.30
N VAL A 334 13.60 24.75 17.06
CA VAL A 334 13.10 24.08 15.84
C VAL A 334 13.57 22.64 15.73
N ASP A 335 14.71 22.28 16.34
CA ASP A 335 15.28 20.93 16.32
C ASP A 335 14.71 20.02 17.43
N GLU A 336 14.07 20.60 18.46
CA GLU A 336 13.61 19.86 19.66
C GLU A 336 12.09 19.87 19.81
N ALA A 337 11.41 20.77 19.10
CA ALA A 337 9.96 21.01 19.28
C ALA A 337 9.13 19.77 19.06
N VAL A 338 9.44 19.00 18.03
CA VAL A 338 8.75 17.75 17.66
C VAL A 338 8.95 16.71 18.76
N CYS A 339 10.19 16.50 19.18
CA CYS A 339 10.52 15.53 20.20
C CYS A 339 9.86 15.84 21.56
N LEU A 340 9.91 17.12 22.00
CA LEU A 340 9.24 17.54 23.24
C LEU A 340 7.73 17.32 23.19
N GLY A 341 7.12 17.58 22.03
CA GLY A 341 5.70 17.29 21.78
C GLY A 341 5.37 15.80 21.88
N ALA A 342 6.24 14.94 21.37
CA ALA A 342 6.12 13.48 21.49
C ALA A 342 6.17 13.03 22.97
N GLY A 343 7.07 13.60 23.79
CA GLY A 343 7.14 13.33 25.21
C GLY A 343 5.89 13.78 25.99
N ILE A 344 5.33 14.93 25.60
CA ILE A 344 4.04 15.40 26.14
C ILE A 344 2.93 14.40 25.80
N GLN A 345 2.83 13.99 24.53
CA GLN A 345 1.83 13.01 24.08
C GLN A 345 2.00 11.67 24.82
N ALA A 346 3.22 11.20 25.02
CA ALA A 346 3.48 9.97 25.75
C ALA A 346 2.94 10.03 27.19
N SER A 347 3.09 11.17 27.88
CA SER A 347 2.52 11.37 29.20
C SER A 347 0.99 11.36 29.20
N LEU A 348 0.35 11.92 28.17
CA LEU A 348 -1.10 11.91 28.01
C LEU A 348 -1.63 10.48 27.78
N GLU A 349 -0.97 9.70 26.92
CA GLU A 349 -1.34 8.30 26.67
C GLU A 349 -1.18 7.43 27.93
N MET A 350 -0.10 7.62 28.68
CA MET A 350 0.09 6.94 29.97
C MET A 350 -1.00 7.32 30.99
N ALA A 351 -1.40 8.59 31.02
CA ALA A 351 -2.51 9.02 31.86
C ALA A 351 -3.84 8.34 31.47
N ASN A 352 -4.14 8.26 30.18
CA ASN A 352 -5.33 7.57 29.66
C ASN A 352 -5.30 6.07 29.99
N GLN A 353 -4.15 5.41 29.78
CA GLN A 353 -3.99 3.99 30.13
C GLN A 353 -4.12 3.75 31.64
N SER A 354 -3.59 4.65 32.49
CA SER A 354 -3.68 4.52 33.94
C SER A 354 -5.13 4.54 34.43
N VAL A 355 -5.96 5.42 33.87
CA VAL A 355 -7.40 5.47 34.18
C VAL A 355 -8.08 4.17 33.76
N ARG A 356 -7.80 3.66 32.54
CA ARG A 356 -8.40 2.41 32.03
C ARG A 356 -7.96 1.17 32.82
N ARG A 357 -6.72 1.13 33.31
CA ARG A 357 -6.13 -0.01 34.03
C ARG A 357 -6.20 0.10 35.57
N GLY A 358 -6.68 1.23 36.10
CA GLY A 358 -6.76 1.47 37.54
C GLY A 358 -5.37 1.53 38.22
N LEU A 359 -4.34 2.07 37.55
CA LEU A 359 -3.01 2.17 38.09
C LEU A 359 -2.95 3.17 39.25
N PRO A 360 -2.09 2.93 40.29
CA PRO A 360 -1.98 3.82 41.43
C PRO A 360 -1.39 5.19 41.04
N GLN A 361 -1.75 6.23 41.83
CA GLN A 361 -1.12 7.55 41.68
C GLN A 361 0.41 7.42 41.87
N GLY A 362 1.18 8.03 40.93
CA GLY A 362 2.64 7.99 40.96
C GLY A 362 3.25 6.78 40.21
N ALA A 363 2.45 5.98 39.52
CA ALA A 363 2.94 4.87 38.71
C ALA A 363 3.89 5.33 37.57
N PHE A 364 3.75 6.57 37.12
CA PHE A 364 4.61 7.22 36.11
C PHE A 364 4.71 8.73 36.36
N ARG A 365 5.65 9.40 35.71
CA ARG A 365 5.80 10.87 35.76
C ARG A 365 4.70 11.54 34.95
N LYS A 366 3.90 12.38 35.58
CA LYS A 366 2.76 13.04 34.96
C LYS A 366 3.10 14.46 34.55
N LEU A 367 2.66 14.86 33.34
CA LEU A 367 2.78 16.22 32.84
C LEU A 367 2.05 17.22 33.77
N SER A 368 2.73 18.32 34.12
CA SER A 368 2.11 19.44 34.81
C SER A 368 1.44 20.37 33.81
N LEU A 369 0.14 20.28 33.71
CA LEU A 369 -0.65 21.22 32.90
C LEU A 369 -1.01 22.47 33.75
N PRO A 370 -1.08 23.67 33.13
CA PRO A 370 -1.71 24.81 33.77
C PRO A 370 -3.12 24.45 34.22
N SER A 371 -3.53 24.95 35.41
CA SER A 371 -4.82 24.59 36.01
C SER A 371 -5.99 24.87 35.06
N GLY A 372 -6.82 23.85 34.85
CA GLY A 372 -8.03 23.93 34.03
C GLY A 372 -7.85 23.56 32.56
N LYS A 373 -6.64 23.24 32.08
CA LYS A 373 -6.43 22.77 30.69
C LYS A 373 -6.62 21.27 30.57
N ASN A 374 -7.50 20.88 29.64
CA ASN A 374 -7.63 19.50 29.17
C ASN A 374 -7.15 19.46 27.71
N LEU A 375 -5.95 18.93 27.49
CA LEU A 375 -5.34 18.86 26.18
C LEU A 375 -6.04 17.77 25.35
N GLN A 376 -6.86 18.17 24.39
CA GLN A 376 -7.47 17.27 23.40
C GLN A 376 -6.82 17.51 22.05
N ILE A 377 -6.36 16.44 21.41
CA ILE A 377 -5.69 16.49 20.12
C ILE A 377 -6.56 15.75 19.10
N LYS A 378 -6.95 16.49 18.06
CA LYS A 378 -7.67 15.95 16.91
C LYS A 378 -6.79 16.09 15.67
N ASP A 379 -6.32 14.97 15.19
CA ASP A 379 -5.47 14.89 14.00
C ASP A 379 -6.27 14.50 12.76
N VAL A 380 -5.70 14.62 11.57
CA VAL A 380 -6.31 14.28 10.30
C VAL A 380 -5.35 13.44 9.45
N MET A 381 -5.87 12.73 8.46
CA MET A 381 -5.06 12.05 7.46
C MET A 381 -4.81 12.94 6.25
N SER A 382 -3.57 12.95 5.77
CA SER A 382 -3.12 13.71 4.60
C SER A 382 -3.59 13.14 3.26
N HIS A 383 -4.00 11.88 3.23
CA HIS A 383 -4.43 11.18 2.02
C HIS A 383 -5.86 10.69 2.14
N SER A 384 -6.61 10.79 1.03
CA SER A 384 -7.89 10.09 0.92
C SER A 384 -7.66 8.58 0.87
N LEU A 385 -8.51 7.82 1.58
CA LEU A 385 -8.58 6.37 1.50
C LEU A 385 -9.57 5.99 0.40
N GLY A 386 -9.12 5.20 -0.54
CA GLY A 386 -9.91 4.64 -1.61
C GLY A 386 -9.82 3.12 -1.68
N ALA A 387 -10.61 2.55 -2.57
CA ALA A 387 -10.49 1.16 -2.99
C ALA A 387 -10.47 1.09 -4.52
N ILE A 388 -9.76 0.09 -5.04
CA ILE A 388 -9.75 -0.17 -6.49
C ILE A 388 -11.12 -0.72 -6.89
N ALA A 389 -11.74 -0.04 -7.82
CA ALA A 389 -13.04 -0.41 -8.37
C ALA A 389 -13.01 -0.40 -9.90
N VAL A 390 -13.94 -1.11 -10.53
CA VAL A 390 -14.15 -1.01 -11.97
C VAL A 390 -14.95 0.24 -12.27
N SER A 391 -14.53 1.01 -13.28
CA SER A 391 -15.23 2.20 -13.74
C SER A 391 -16.66 1.89 -14.20
N GLN A 392 -17.55 2.88 -14.23
CA GLN A 392 -18.96 2.70 -14.62
C GLN A 392 -19.13 2.15 -16.04
N ASP A 393 -18.22 2.48 -16.95
CA ASP A 393 -18.19 1.98 -18.33
C ASP A 393 -17.56 0.59 -18.47
N GLY A 394 -17.04 0.01 -17.36
CA GLY A 394 -16.43 -1.32 -17.35
C GLY A 394 -15.05 -1.41 -18.00
N ASN A 395 -14.46 -0.29 -18.44
CA ASN A 395 -13.28 -0.29 -19.30
C ASN A 395 -11.94 -0.15 -18.57
N ARG A 396 -11.92 0.28 -17.31
CA ARG A 396 -10.70 0.52 -16.54
C ARG A 396 -10.90 0.36 -15.05
N TYR A 397 -9.80 0.19 -14.33
CA TYR A 397 -9.77 0.30 -12.89
C TYR A 397 -9.63 1.76 -12.46
N VAL A 398 -10.33 2.15 -11.41
CA VAL A 398 -10.35 3.51 -10.87
C VAL A 398 -10.18 3.47 -9.37
N ASN A 399 -9.64 4.56 -8.82
CA ASN A 399 -9.64 4.81 -7.39
C ASN A 399 -11.02 5.34 -6.97
N SER A 400 -11.72 4.56 -6.15
CA SER A 400 -12.99 4.95 -5.56
C SER A 400 -12.80 5.45 -4.14
N ILE A 401 -12.74 6.77 -3.95
CA ILE A 401 -12.51 7.39 -2.63
C ILE A 401 -13.64 7.04 -1.67
N ILE A 402 -13.28 6.55 -0.48
CA ILE A 402 -14.16 6.15 0.63
C ILE A 402 -14.13 7.21 1.73
N ILE A 403 -12.95 7.50 2.26
CA ILE A 403 -12.73 8.54 3.29
C ILE A 403 -11.86 9.61 2.66
N ARG A 404 -12.35 10.85 2.61
CA ARG A 404 -11.59 11.97 2.06
C ARG A 404 -10.50 12.42 3.02
N LYS A 405 -9.39 12.94 2.49
CA LYS A 405 -8.32 13.58 3.27
C LYS A 405 -8.85 14.72 4.15
N ASN A 406 -8.09 15.11 5.13
CA ASN A 406 -8.40 16.17 6.09
C ASN A 406 -9.65 15.88 6.94
N LYS A 407 -10.08 14.61 7.03
CA LYS A 407 -11.07 14.17 8.01
C LYS A 407 -10.39 13.81 9.32
N THR A 408 -10.99 14.27 10.42
CA THR A 408 -10.48 13.97 11.79
C THR A 408 -10.49 12.48 12.05
N ILE A 409 -9.40 11.95 12.60
CA ILE A 409 -9.26 10.57 13.04
C ILE A 409 -9.41 10.44 14.57
N PRO A 410 -9.91 9.30 15.09
CA PRO A 410 -10.35 8.12 14.34
C PRO A 410 -11.66 8.35 13.58
N ILE A 411 -11.81 7.70 12.42
CA ILE A 411 -12.98 7.80 11.57
C ILE A 411 -13.29 6.45 10.90
N SER A 412 -14.56 6.19 10.64
CA SER A 412 -14.99 5.03 9.87
C SER A 412 -16.10 5.37 8.89
N GLU A 413 -16.08 4.74 7.72
CA GLU A 413 -17.10 4.81 6.68
C GLU A 413 -17.43 3.41 6.18
N SER A 414 -18.68 3.16 5.83
CA SER A 414 -19.14 1.85 5.38
C SER A 414 -19.64 1.91 3.94
N ARG A 415 -19.37 0.85 3.17
CA ARG A 415 -19.93 0.62 1.83
C ARG A 415 -20.46 -0.78 1.70
N SER A 416 -21.62 -0.89 1.06
CA SER A 416 -22.28 -2.17 0.77
C SER A 416 -21.92 -2.63 -0.64
N PHE A 417 -21.58 -3.90 -0.78
CA PHE A 417 -21.24 -4.55 -2.02
C PHE A 417 -22.16 -5.75 -2.23
N LYS A 418 -22.64 -5.91 -3.48
CA LYS A 418 -23.33 -7.13 -3.88
C LYS A 418 -22.29 -8.19 -4.24
N HIS A 419 -22.31 -9.31 -3.55
CA HIS A 419 -21.41 -10.43 -3.77
C HIS A 419 -22.19 -11.68 -4.15
N LYS A 420 -21.78 -12.35 -5.22
CA LYS A 420 -22.37 -13.64 -5.60
C LYS A 420 -21.77 -14.75 -4.78
N THR A 421 -22.64 -15.45 -4.04
CA THR A 421 -22.26 -16.61 -3.25
C THR A 421 -22.61 -17.90 -3.98
N ARG A 422 -21.76 -18.91 -3.84
CA ARG A 422 -21.92 -20.23 -4.44
C ARG A 422 -21.99 -21.30 -3.36
N ARG A 423 -22.83 -22.31 -3.58
CA ARG A 423 -22.97 -23.43 -2.67
C ARG A 423 -21.74 -24.34 -2.77
N ASN A 424 -21.21 -24.81 -1.62
CA ASN A 424 -20.02 -25.66 -1.53
C ASN A 424 -18.76 -25.05 -2.17
N SER A 425 -18.61 -23.76 -2.06
CA SER A 425 -17.41 -23.03 -2.53
C SER A 425 -16.96 -22.08 -1.43
N ASP A 426 -15.66 -21.86 -1.34
CA ASP A 426 -15.12 -20.78 -0.52
C ASP A 426 -15.50 -19.46 -1.19
N ASN A 427 -16.47 -18.78 -0.59
CA ASN A 427 -16.88 -17.47 -1.05
C ASN A 427 -15.96 -16.44 -0.40
N GLU A 428 -15.14 -15.81 -1.20
CA GLU A 428 -14.15 -14.81 -0.78
C GLU A 428 -14.28 -13.56 -1.63
N MET A 429 -13.91 -12.41 -1.06
CA MET A 429 -13.90 -11.13 -1.75
C MET A 429 -12.56 -10.44 -1.53
N GLU A 430 -11.86 -10.15 -2.61
CA GLU A 430 -10.57 -9.45 -2.58
C GLU A 430 -10.78 -7.96 -2.72
N VAL A 431 -10.07 -7.18 -1.88
CA VAL A 431 -10.17 -5.72 -1.84
C VAL A 431 -8.76 -5.13 -1.80
N TYR A 432 -8.47 -4.24 -2.75
CA TYR A 432 -7.24 -3.44 -2.77
C TYR A 432 -7.54 -2.03 -2.32
N LEU A 433 -6.75 -1.52 -1.37
CA LEU A 433 -6.87 -0.17 -0.85
C LEU A 433 -5.81 0.75 -1.44
N THR A 434 -6.21 1.98 -1.64
CA THR A 434 -5.36 3.05 -2.16
C THR A 434 -5.34 4.24 -1.22
N GLN A 435 -4.24 4.97 -1.22
CA GLN A 435 -4.16 6.31 -0.67
C GLN A 435 -3.73 7.29 -1.77
N GLY A 436 -4.46 8.39 -1.91
CA GLY A 436 -4.25 9.43 -2.92
C GLY A 436 -5.54 10.05 -3.42
N GLU A 437 -5.40 11.14 -4.15
CA GLU A 437 -6.53 11.96 -4.63
C GLU A 437 -6.88 11.69 -6.09
N GLY A 438 -5.99 11.02 -6.82
CA GLY A 438 -6.15 10.72 -8.24
C GLY A 438 -7.36 9.83 -8.53
N THR A 439 -7.96 10.01 -9.69
CA THR A 439 -9.04 9.13 -10.16
C THR A 439 -8.48 7.84 -10.74
N GLU A 440 -7.30 7.89 -11.37
CA GLU A 440 -6.62 6.73 -11.90
C GLU A 440 -5.78 6.06 -10.80
N VAL A 441 -5.77 4.73 -10.76
CA VAL A 441 -5.04 3.98 -9.72
C VAL A 441 -3.54 4.28 -9.74
N LYS A 442 -2.95 4.52 -10.93
CA LYS A 442 -1.53 4.88 -11.08
C LYS A 442 -1.12 6.20 -10.40
N GLU A 443 -2.10 7.08 -10.11
CA GLU A 443 -1.90 8.36 -9.41
C GLU A 443 -1.99 8.19 -7.89
N CYS A 444 -2.20 6.96 -7.41
CA CYS A 444 -2.38 6.63 -6.02
C CYS A 444 -1.39 5.55 -5.58
N THR A 445 -1.10 5.50 -4.28
CA THR A 445 -0.33 4.41 -3.69
C THR A 445 -1.27 3.28 -3.27
N VAL A 446 -1.01 2.05 -3.72
CA VAL A 446 -1.72 0.86 -3.20
C VAL A 446 -1.13 0.51 -1.83
N VAL A 447 -1.94 0.62 -0.78
CA VAL A 447 -1.48 0.50 0.61
C VAL A 447 -1.93 -0.78 1.31
N GLY A 448 -2.81 -1.55 0.71
CA GLY A 448 -3.26 -2.80 1.31
C GLY A 448 -4.01 -3.70 0.33
N ARG A 449 -3.84 -5.00 0.54
CA ARG A 449 -4.59 -6.07 -0.09
C ARG A 449 -5.26 -6.90 1.00
N TYR A 450 -6.55 -7.07 0.90
CA TYR A 450 -7.35 -7.76 1.92
C TYR A 450 -8.21 -8.84 1.28
N MET A 451 -8.25 -10.00 1.92
CA MET A 451 -9.18 -11.09 1.59
C MET A 451 -10.29 -11.14 2.64
N ILE A 452 -11.51 -10.90 2.22
CA ILE A 452 -12.70 -11.04 3.06
C ILE A 452 -13.17 -12.49 2.98
N ARG A 453 -13.09 -13.20 4.11
CA ARG A 453 -13.34 -14.64 4.19
C ARG A 453 -14.60 -14.96 5.00
N ASN A 454 -15.00 -16.23 4.96
CA ASN A 454 -16.15 -16.78 5.68
C ASN A 454 -17.50 -16.19 5.22
N ILE A 455 -17.60 -15.81 3.94
CA ILE A 455 -18.87 -15.40 3.34
C ILE A 455 -19.72 -16.66 3.12
N GLU A 456 -20.86 -16.72 3.81
CA GLU A 456 -21.77 -17.87 3.69
C GLU A 456 -22.61 -17.82 2.41
N TYR A 457 -22.94 -18.99 1.88
CA TYR A 457 -23.85 -19.11 0.76
C TYR A 457 -25.28 -18.68 1.17
N ILE A 458 -25.89 -17.86 0.33
CA ILE A 458 -27.27 -17.41 0.48
C ILE A 458 -28.16 -18.04 -0.60
N ASN A 459 -29.31 -18.55 -0.18
CA ASN A 459 -30.28 -19.13 -1.10
C ASN A 459 -30.80 -18.03 -2.04
N GLY A 460 -30.50 -18.12 -3.33
CA GLY A 460 -30.69 -17.05 -4.32
C GLY A 460 -29.38 -16.53 -4.90
N GLY A 461 -28.24 -16.89 -4.29
CA GLY A 461 -26.89 -16.68 -4.87
C GLY A 461 -26.34 -15.26 -4.72
N GLU A 462 -27.09 -14.26 -4.25
CA GLU A 462 -26.60 -12.88 -4.04
C GLU A 462 -26.68 -12.51 -2.57
N SER A 463 -25.59 -11.95 -2.03
CA SER A 463 -25.49 -11.47 -0.65
C SER A 463 -24.99 -10.04 -0.64
N ILE A 464 -25.39 -9.26 0.36
CA ILE A 464 -24.90 -7.92 0.61
C ILE A 464 -23.82 -7.99 1.67
N ILE A 465 -22.62 -7.56 1.28
CA ILE A 465 -21.46 -7.47 2.15
C ILE A 465 -21.19 -6.00 2.46
N ASP A 466 -21.32 -5.64 3.73
CA ASP A 466 -20.93 -4.34 4.22
C ASP A 466 -19.47 -4.38 4.62
N LEU A 467 -18.64 -3.52 4.03
CA LEU A 467 -17.28 -3.30 4.44
C LEU A 467 -17.17 -1.96 5.15
N GLN A 468 -16.73 -1.99 6.40
CA GLN A 468 -16.39 -0.82 7.18
C GLN A 468 -14.90 -0.55 7.06
N TYR A 469 -14.57 0.60 6.55
CA TYR A 469 -13.20 1.11 6.40
C TYR A 469 -12.96 2.14 7.50
N SER A 470 -11.82 2.07 8.17
CA SER A 470 -11.53 3.00 9.26
C SER A 470 -10.06 3.36 9.33
N TYR A 471 -9.79 4.57 9.78
CA TYR A 471 -8.51 4.98 10.35
C TYR A 471 -8.61 4.94 11.87
N ASP A 472 -7.64 4.34 12.54
CA ASP A 472 -7.49 4.42 13.98
C ASP A 472 -6.82 5.74 14.43
N GLU A 473 -6.55 5.87 15.72
CA GLU A 473 -5.88 7.03 16.29
C GLU A 473 -4.44 7.23 15.79
N ASN A 474 -3.79 6.18 15.26
CA ASN A 474 -2.44 6.21 14.69
C ASN A 474 -2.44 6.52 13.18
N GLY A 475 -3.62 6.66 12.59
CA GLY A 475 -3.78 6.79 11.14
C GLY A 475 -3.54 5.47 10.38
N VAL A 476 -3.68 4.33 11.08
CA VAL A 476 -3.56 3.00 10.50
C VAL A 476 -4.93 2.53 10.01
N ILE A 477 -4.94 1.91 8.83
CA ILE A 477 -6.15 1.44 8.17
C ILE A 477 -6.59 0.10 8.75
N ASN A 478 -7.90 -0.01 9.03
CA ASN A 478 -8.55 -1.25 9.39
C ASN A 478 -9.80 -1.48 8.54
N ILE A 479 -10.06 -2.76 8.18
CA ILE A 479 -11.28 -3.18 7.50
C ILE A 479 -12.01 -4.20 8.35
N ASN A 480 -13.34 -4.04 8.44
CA ASN A 480 -14.24 -5.02 9.03
C ASN A 480 -15.32 -5.38 8.02
N GLY A 481 -15.61 -6.66 7.87
CA GLY A 481 -16.67 -7.16 7.00
C GLY A 481 -17.91 -7.60 7.80
N TYR A 482 -19.08 -7.45 7.19
CA TYR A 482 -20.35 -7.92 7.76
C TYR A 482 -21.27 -8.40 6.63
N GLN A 483 -21.80 -9.62 6.76
CA GLN A 483 -22.78 -10.18 5.84
C GLN A 483 -24.19 -9.93 6.35
N GLN A 484 -24.99 -9.19 5.60
CA GLN A 484 -26.32 -8.72 6.10
C GLN A 484 -27.30 -9.87 6.33
N GLU A 485 -27.39 -10.82 5.40
CA GLU A 485 -28.40 -11.89 5.45
C GLU A 485 -28.13 -12.87 6.57
N THR A 486 -26.88 -13.18 6.86
CA THR A 486 -26.49 -14.09 7.95
C THR A 486 -26.27 -13.38 9.28
N ARG A 487 -26.18 -12.04 9.25
CA ARG A 487 -25.86 -11.19 10.42
C ARG A 487 -24.52 -11.57 11.08
N ARG A 488 -23.52 -11.94 10.27
CA ARG A 488 -22.19 -12.36 10.76
C ARG A 488 -21.10 -11.39 10.38
N HIS A 489 -20.17 -11.21 11.32
CA HIS A 489 -18.91 -10.56 11.02
C HIS A 489 -18.05 -11.48 10.19
N LEU A 490 -17.38 -10.90 9.19
CA LEU A 490 -16.48 -11.58 8.28
C LEU A 490 -15.03 -11.31 8.70
N VAL A 491 -14.16 -12.25 8.37
CA VAL A 491 -12.72 -12.07 8.59
C VAL A 491 -12.14 -11.27 7.43
N ALA A 492 -11.49 -10.15 7.73
CA ALA A 492 -10.69 -9.39 6.78
C ALA A 492 -9.20 -9.70 7.05
N GLU A 493 -8.60 -10.52 6.22
CA GLU A 493 -7.20 -10.92 6.31
C GLU A 493 -6.35 -10.00 5.43
N LYS A 494 -5.36 -9.30 6.02
CA LYS A 494 -4.38 -8.50 5.26
C LYS A 494 -3.38 -9.45 4.62
N LEU A 495 -3.26 -9.38 3.30
CA LEU A 495 -2.32 -10.18 2.51
C LEU A 495 -1.14 -9.31 2.05
N PRO A 496 0.02 -9.92 1.73
CA PRO A 496 1.09 -9.23 1.03
C PRO A 496 0.57 -8.62 -0.29
N LEU A 497 1.10 -7.47 -0.67
CA LEU A 497 0.86 -6.93 -2.00
C LEU A 497 1.46 -7.90 -3.03
N GLN A 498 0.86 -7.95 -4.21
CA GLN A 498 1.38 -8.77 -5.31
C GLN A 498 2.61 -8.08 -5.91
N ASP A 499 3.64 -8.86 -6.24
CA ASP A 499 4.85 -8.36 -6.91
C ASP A 499 4.53 -7.80 -8.31
N ASP A 500 3.52 -8.38 -9.00
CA ASP A 500 3.04 -7.92 -10.30
C ASP A 500 1.63 -7.31 -10.19
N MET A 501 1.58 -6.00 -10.30
CA MET A 501 0.34 -5.20 -10.33
C MET A 501 0.02 -4.69 -11.74
N SER A 502 0.63 -5.25 -12.79
CA SER A 502 0.43 -4.84 -14.19
C SER A 502 -1.02 -4.96 -14.67
N TRP A 503 -1.80 -5.86 -14.05
CA TRP A 503 -3.23 -6.02 -14.32
C TRP A 503 -4.05 -4.73 -14.08
N LEU A 504 -3.55 -3.79 -13.27
CA LEU A 504 -4.20 -2.48 -13.06
C LEU A 504 -4.26 -1.62 -14.33
N TYR A 505 -3.35 -1.86 -15.27
CA TYR A 505 -3.27 -1.15 -16.55
C TYR A 505 -3.97 -1.90 -17.68
N GLU A 506 -4.40 -3.13 -17.42
CA GLU A 506 -5.20 -3.90 -18.36
C GLU A 506 -6.67 -3.47 -18.27
N LYS A 507 -7.43 -3.70 -19.34
CA LYS A 507 -8.89 -3.59 -19.23
C LYS A 507 -9.35 -4.60 -18.17
N PRO A 508 -10.23 -4.20 -17.22
CA PRO A 508 -10.87 -5.16 -16.35
C PRO A 508 -11.37 -6.30 -17.21
N LYS A 509 -11.01 -7.53 -16.87
CA LYS A 509 -11.53 -8.70 -17.59
C LYS A 509 -13.03 -8.65 -17.44
N GLY A 510 -13.69 -8.05 -18.42
CA GLY A 510 -15.13 -8.00 -18.50
C GLY A 510 -15.62 -9.42 -18.39
N LYS A 511 -16.75 -9.65 -17.76
CA LYS A 511 -17.42 -10.95 -17.76
C LYS A 511 -17.54 -11.36 -19.22
N ILE A 512 -16.67 -12.27 -19.70
CA ILE A 512 -16.65 -12.67 -21.10
C ILE A 512 -17.97 -13.39 -21.34
N ALA A 513 -18.80 -12.80 -22.21
CA ALA A 513 -20.03 -13.41 -22.62
C ALA A 513 -19.70 -14.61 -23.49
N MET A 514 -20.25 -15.79 -23.15
CA MET A 514 -19.98 -17.03 -23.83
C MET A 514 -21.29 -17.71 -24.24
N ASN A 515 -21.32 -18.26 -25.46
CA ASN A 515 -22.36 -19.16 -25.91
C ASN A 515 -21.78 -20.58 -25.97
N ILE A 516 -22.19 -21.42 -25.02
CA ILE A 516 -21.63 -22.74 -24.81
C ILE A 516 -22.65 -23.81 -25.25
N ILE A 517 -22.25 -24.73 -26.12
CA ILE A 517 -22.97 -25.93 -26.34
C ILE A 517 -22.31 -27.07 -25.58
N LEU A 518 -23.01 -27.63 -24.60
CA LEU A 518 -22.61 -28.85 -23.91
C LEU A 518 -23.21 -30.05 -24.61
N ALA A 519 -22.38 -30.73 -25.41
CA ALA A 519 -22.73 -31.89 -26.18
C ALA A 519 -22.34 -33.15 -25.44
N ILE A 520 -23.31 -33.94 -25.04
CA ILE A 520 -23.11 -35.15 -24.22
C ILE A 520 -23.49 -36.38 -25.07
N ASP A 521 -22.55 -37.31 -25.11
CA ASP A 521 -22.82 -38.64 -25.71
C ASP A 521 -23.93 -39.34 -24.92
N ILE A 522 -24.96 -39.75 -25.65
CA ILE A 522 -26.09 -40.52 -25.13
C ILE A 522 -26.26 -41.83 -25.92
N SER A 523 -25.16 -42.39 -26.45
CA SER A 523 -25.15 -43.70 -27.12
C SER A 523 -25.45 -44.84 -26.14
N GLY A 524 -25.55 -46.06 -26.67
CA GLY A 524 -25.90 -47.23 -25.88
C GLY A 524 -24.86 -47.56 -24.77
N SER A 525 -23.57 -47.26 -24.98
CA SER A 525 -22.49 -47.43 -24.01
C SER A 525 -22.68 -46.53 -22.76
N MET A 526 -23.29 -45.39 -22.91
CA MET A 526 -23.60 -44.47 -21.83
C MET A 526 -24.71 -44.91 -20.88
N ALA A 527 -25.38 -46.05 -21.16
CA ALA A 527 -26.51 -46.48 -20.34
C ALA A 527 -26.12 -46.72 -18.86
N GLY A 528 -26.94 -46.27 -17.92
CA GLY A 528 -26.79 -46.50 -16.50
C GLY A 528 -25.84 -45.52 -15.79
N LYS A 529 -24.78 -46.04 -15.12
CA LYS A 529 -23.84 -45.26 -14.33
C LYS A 529 -23.08 -44.20 -15.13
N PRO A 530 -22.61 -44.45 -16.39
CA PRO A 530 -21.92 -43.44 -17.17
C PRO A 530 -22.77 -42.18 -17.43
N LEU A 531 -24.00 -42.33 -17.93
CA LEU A 531 -24.89 -41.18 -18.20
C LEU A 531 -25.28 -40.43 -16.91
N LYS A 532 -25.42 -41.15 -15.79
CA LYS A 532 -25.72 -40.54 -14.50
C LYS A 532 -24.57 -39.65 -14.04
N ASN A 533 -23.31 -40.12 -14.15
CA ASN A 533 -22.14 -39.35 -13.79
C ASN A 533 -21.94 -38.18 -14.75
N ALA A 534 -22.13 -38.39 -16.07
CA ALA A 534 -22.08 -37.31 -17.06
C ALA A 534 -23.12 -36.21 -16.78
N SER A 535 -24.35 -36.60 -16.41
CA SER A 535 -25.39 -35.64 -16.01
C SER A 535 -25.02 -34.87 -14.73
N SER A 536 -24.42 -35.53 -13.75
CA SER A 536 -23.95 -34.89 -12.51
C SER A 536 -22.82 -33.91 -12.82
N ALA A 537 -21.85 -34.30 -13.64
CA ALA A 537 -20.75 -33.43 -14.08
C ALA A 537 -21.25 -32.22 -14.88
N ALA A 538 -22.24 -32.43 -15.77
CA ALA A 538 -22.85 -31.33 -16.52
C ALA A 538 -23.57 -30.32 -15.60
N ILE A 539 -24.29 -30.81 -14.59
CA ILE A 539 -24.92 -29.93 -13.59
C ILE A 539 -23.87 -29.11 -12.83
N GLU A 540 -22.78 -29.75 -12.38
CA GLU A 540 -21.70 -29.06 -11.67
C GLU A 540 -20.99 -28.03 -12.56
N PHE A 541 -20.74 -28.36 -13.84
CA PHE A 541 -20.23 -27.45 -14.85
C PHE A 541 -21.09 -26.18 -14.96
N VAL A 542 -22.40 -26.37 -15.11
CA VAL A 542 -23.36 -25.25 -15.21
C VAL A 542 -23.39 -24.41 -13.95
N ASN A 543 -23.29 -25.04 -12.77
CA ASN A 543 -23.28 -24.33 -11.49
C ASN A 543 -22.02 -23.46 -11.29
N LYS A 544 -20.91 -23.81 -11.93
CA LYS A 544 -19.63 -23.06 -11.84
C LYS A 544 -19.53 -21.94 -12.87
N LEU A 545 -20.36 -21.94 -13.91
CA LEU A 545 -20.36 -20.91 -14.95
C LEU A 545 -21.14 -19.65 -14.50
N ASN A 546 -20.72 -18.51 -15.06
CA ASN A 546 -21.45 -17.26 -14.85
C ASN A 546 -22.62 -17.14 -15.85
N LEU A 547 -23.81 -17.57 -15.46
CA LEU A 547 -25.00 -17.49 -16.29
C LEU A 547 -25.57 -16.08 -16.52
N GLU A 548 -25.04 -15.03 -15.86
CA GLU A 548 -25.44 -13.66 -16.21
C GLU A 548 -24.93 -13.25 -17.59
N THR A 549 -23.75 -13.73 -17.94
CA THR A 549 -23.08 -13.41 -19.20
C THR A 549 -23.04 -14.57 -20.15
N SER A 550 -23.09 -15.82 -19.68
CA SER A 550 -22.97 -17.01 -20.53
C SER A 550 -24.31 -17.72 -20.71
N SER A 551 -24.57 -18.13 -21.93
CA SER A 551 -25.75 -18.95 -22.30
C SER A 551 -25.32 -20.38 -22.62
N ILE A 552 -26.08 -21.36 -22.16
CA ILE A 552 -25.77 -22.78 -22.35
C ILE A 552 -26.89 -23.48 -23.11
N SER A 553 -26.51 -24.24 -24.13
CA SER A 553 -27.38 -25.20 -24.83
C SER A 553 -26.97 -26.62 -24.41
N ILE A 554 -27.95 -27.49 -24.18
CA ILE A 554 -27.76 -28.91 -23.87
C ILE A 554 -28.15 -29.75 -25.05
N VAL A 555 -27.19 -30.52 -25.55
CA VAL A 555 -27.31 -31.35 -26.73
C VAL A 555 -26.89 -32.78 -26.38
N GLY A 556 -27.72 -33.74 -26.70
CA GLY A 556 -27.37 -35.17 -26.68
C GLY A 556 -27.10 -35.65 -28.10
N PHE A 557 -26.07 -36.47 -28.26
CA PHE A 557 -25.76 -37.05 -29.58
C PHE A 557 -25.65 -38.57 -29.55
N THR A 558 -26.17 -39.18 -30.60
CA THR A 558 -26.15 -40.61 -30.87
C THR A 558 -25.98 -40.81 -32.39
N ASP A 559 -26.79 -41.67 -33.07
CA ASP A 559 -26.92 -41.70 -34.53
C ASP A 559 -27.46 -40.35 -35.08
N SER A 560 -28.06 -39.54 -34.23
CA SER A 560 -28.59 -38.22 -34.51
C SER A 560 -28.37 -37.26 -33.32
N VAL A 561 -28.44 -35.96 -33.58
CA VAL A 561 -28.30 -34.95 -32.57
C VAL A 561 -29.68 -34.49 -32.05
N VAL A 562 -29.85 -34.44 -30.74
CA VAL A 562 -31.06 -34.00 -30.06
C VAL A 562 -30.78 -32.79 -29.21
N GLU A 563 -31.40 -31.66 -29.51
CA GLU A 563 -31.32 -30.44 -28.67
C GLU A 563 -32.36 -30.54 -27.53
N TYR A 564 -31.89 -30.69 -26.29
CA TYR A 564 -32.75 -30.73 -25.09
C TYR A 564 -33.06 -29.34 -24.56
N CYS A 565 -32.14 -28.38 -24.77
CA CYS A 565 -32.30 -27.00 -24.40
C CYS A 565 -31.50 -26.11 -25.37
N SER A 566 -32.15 -25.11 -25.97
CA SER A 566 -31.44 -24.06 -26.71
C SER A 566 -30.67 -23.16 -25.75
N LEU A 567 -29.80 -22.28 -26.29
CA LEU A 567 -29.02 -21.32 -25.47
C LEU A 567 -29.92 -20.61 -24.44
N SER A 568 -29.68 -20.86 -23.18
CA SER A 568 -30.44 -20.36 -22.03
C SER A 568 -29.53 -19.92 -20.93
N ARG A 569 -29.96 -18.91 -20.17
CA ARG A 569 -29.34 -18.43 -18.91
C ARG A 569 -30.10 -18.91 -17.68
N ASP A 570 -31.25 -19.56 -17.87
CA ASP A 570 -32.09 -20.08 -16.78
C ASP A 570 -31.59 -21.45 -16.33
N ILE A 571 -31.00 -21.53 -15.16
CA ILE A 571 -30.48 -22.76 -14.56
C ILE A 571 -31.54 -23.85 -14.41
N LYS A 572 -32.80 -23.49 -14.15
CA LYS A 572 -33.88 -24.46 -13.99
C LYS A 572 -34.27 -25.13 -15.31
N VAL A 573 -34.19 -24.36 -16.41
CA VAL A 573 -34.43 -24.88 -17.76
C VAL A 573 -33.30 -25.82 -18.15
N ILE A 574 -32.05 -25.43 -17.89
CA ILE A 574 -30.86 -26.22 -18.21
C ILE A 574 -30.86 -27.54 -17.40
N ASP A 575 -31.05 -27.46 -16.08
CA ASP A 575 -31.08 -28.63 -15.18
C ASP A 575 -32.17 -29.64 -15.59
N LYS A 576 -33.37 -29.13 -15.95
CA LYS A 576 -34.46 -29.97 -16.45
C LYS A 576 -34.10 -30.64 -17.79
N ALA A 577 -33.34 -29.98 -18.65
CA ALA A 577 -32.87 -30.54 -19.92
C ALA A 577 -31.87 -31.69 -19.70
N ILE A 578 -30.88 -31.48 -18.81
CA ILE A 578 -29.90 -32.51 -18.46
C ILE A 578 -30.57 -33.75 -17.88
N LYS A 579 -31.54 -33.60 -17.00
CA LYS A 579 -32.28 -34.72 -16.37
C LYS A 579 -33.18 -35.51 -17.33
N LYS A 580 -33.46 -34.97 -18.51
CA LYS A 580 -34.29 -35.65 -19.52
C LYS A 580 -33.51 -36.56 -20.47
N MET A 581 -32.17 -36.49 -20.44
CA MET A 581 -31.34 -37.30 -21.33
C MET A 581 -31.48 -38.80 -21.06
N SER A 582 -31.50 -39.60 -22.10
CA SER A 582 -31.58 -41.06 -22.01
C SER A 582 -30.72 -41.70 -23.08
N ALA A 583 -29.98 -42.75 -22.71
CA ALA A 583 -29.06 -43.46 -23.61
C ALA A 583 -29.78 -44.30 -24.66
N ARG A 584 -29.30 -44.20 -25.93
CA ARG A 584 -29.82 -44.99 -27.07
C ARG A 584 -28.91 -44.88 -28.31
N GLY A 585 -28.95 -45.85 -29.20
CA GLY A 585 -28.34 -45.79 -30.54
C GLY A 585 -26.82 -45.88 -30.57
N GLY A 586 -26.22 -45.46 -31.66
CA GLY A 586 -24.76 -45.39 -31.88
C GLY A 586 -24.18 -44.02 -31.54
N THR A 587 -22.97 -43.69 -32.09
CA THR A 587 -22.27 -42.44 -31.79
C THR A 587 -21.76 -41.77 -33.06
N ASN A 588 -22.42 -40.70 -33.51
CA ASN A 588 -21.96 -39.79 -34.55
C ASN A 588 -21.63 -38.42 -34.00
N SER A 589 -20.81 -37.66 -34.75
CA SER A 589 -20.34 -36.35 -34.36
C SER A 589 -21.45 -35.31 -34.16
N PRO A 590 -21.47 -34.53 -33.05
CA PRO A 590 -22.38 -33.42 -32.89
C PRO A 590 -21.88 -32.10 -33.54
N LEU A 591 -20.65 -32.10 -34.09
CA LEU A 591 -19.96 -30.88 -34.49
C LEU A 591 -20.64 -30.08 -35.60
N GLU A 592 -21.27 -30.76 -36.59
CA GLU A 592 -21.98 -30.05 -37.66
C GLU A 592 -23.20 -29.29 -37.13
N PHE A 593 -23.89 -29.84 -36.15
CA PHE A 593 -24.97 -29.13 -35.45
C PHE A 593 -24.43 -27.93 -34.68
N CYS A 594 -23.35 -28.13 -33.91
CA CYS A 594 -22.72 -27.08 -33.10
C CYS A 594 -22.20 -25.94 -33.99
N TYR A 595 -21.53 -26.26 -35.11
CA TYR A 595 -21.06 -25.29 -36.09
C TYR A 595 -22.20 -24.40 -36.61
N LYS A 596 -23.31 -25.01 -37.07
CA LYS A 596 -24.46 -24.28 -37.59
C LYS A 596 -25.07 -23.33 -36.57
N LYS A 597 -25.07 -23.70 -35.29
CA LYS A 597 -25.64 -22.92 -34.21
C LYS A 597 -24.73 -21.77 -33.76
N LEU A 598 -23.40 -21.95 -33.79
CA LEU A 598 -22.46 -21.02 -33.18
C LEU A 598 -21.67 -20.15 -34.18
N LYS A 599 -21.63 -20.48 -35.49
CA LYS A 599 -20.80 -19.78 -36.48
C LYS A 599 -21.04 -18.27 -36.63
N TYR A 600 -22.17 -17.77 -36.16
CA TYR A 600 -22.54 -16.35 -36.17
C TYR A 600 -22.80 -15.83 -34.75
N SER A 601 -22.23 -16.49 -33.75
CA SER A 601 -22.37 -16.05 -32.36
C SER A 601 -21.66 -14.70 -32.14
N GLU A 602 -22.34 -13.74 -31.52
CA GLU A 602 -21.75 -12.47 -31.10
C GLU A 602 -20.91 -12.66 -29.83
N ASP A 603 -21.31 -13.59 -28.97
CA ASP A 603 -20.56 -13.97 -27.77
C ASP A 603 -19.55 -15.06 -28.12
N LYS A 604 -18.51 -15.25 -27.29
CA LYS A 604 -17.44 -16.25 -27.47
C LYS A 604 -18.06 -17.66 -27.62
N PRO A 605 -17.95 -18.30 -28.80
CA PRO A 605 -18.56 -19.61 -29.04
C PRO A 605 -17.66 -20.75 -28.54
N ILE A 606 -18.21 -21.64 -27.72
CA ILE A 606 -17.53 -22.80 -27.17
C ILE A 606 -18.38 -24.05 -27.30
N VAL A 607 -17.78 -25.15 -27.70
CA VAL A 607 -18.38 -26.48 -27.68
C VAL A 607 -17.63 -27.33 -26.66
N VAL A 608 -18.34 -27.89 -25.70
CA VAL A 608 -17.82 -28.89 -24.77
C VAL A 608 -18.42 -30.22 -25.13
N VAL A 609 -17.60 -31.16 -25.55
CA VAL A 609 -18.02 -32.52 -25.95
C VAL A 609 -17.61 -33.51 -24.87
N LEU A 610 -18.54 -34.34 -24.45
CA LEU A 610 -18.31 -35.47 -23.56
C LEU A 610 -18.68 -36.77 -24.24
N THR A 611 -17.74 -37.75 -24.29
CA THR A 611 -17.95 -39.05 -24.91
C THR A 611 -17.20 -40.17 -24.20
N ASP A 612 -17.74 -41.40 -24.22
CA ASP A 612 -17.11 -42.61 -23.68
C ASP A 612 -16.67 -43.62 -24.75
N GLY A 613 -16.84 -43.31 -26.03
CA GLY A 613 -16.62 -44.24 -27.13
C GLY A 613 -16.01 -43.63 -28.39
N GLU A 614 -15.81 -44.49 -29.38
CA GLU A 614 -15.35 -44.11 -30.72
C GLU A 614 -16.54 -43.63 -31.57
N TRP A 615 -16.32 -42.59 -32.40
CA TRP A 615 -17.31 -42.07 -33.32
C TRP A 615 -17.23 -42.79 -34.67
N PHE A 616 -18.38 -43.07 -35.27
CA PHE A 616 -18.46 -43.75 -36.57
C PHE A 616 -18.07 -42.83 -37.72
N ASP A 617 -18.25 -41.52 -37.61
CA ASP A 617 -18.04 -40.50 -38.64
C ASP A 617 -16.77 -39.65 -38.42
N GLN A 618 -15.69 -40.24 -37.92
CA GLN A 618 -14.45 -39.51 -37.52
C GLN A 618 -13.89 -38.59 -38.62
N LYS A 619 -13.93 -39.03 -39.91
CA LYS A 619 -13.44 -38.20 -41.02
C LYS A 619 -14.24 -36.90 -41.21
N ASP A 620 -15.55 -36.99 -41.15
CA ASP A 620 -16.44 -35.84 -41.27
C ASP A 620 -16.38 -34.95 -40.05
N ALA A 621 -16.19 -35.56 -38.87
CA ALA A 621 -15.96 -34.86 -37.62
C ALA A 621 -14.66 -34.02 -37.66
N ILE A 622 -13.55 -34.54 -38.19
CA ILE A 622 -12.29 -33.80 -38.36
C ILE A 622 -12.50 -32.61 -39.29
N ALA A 623 -13.10 -32.80 -40.47
CA ALA A 623 -13.35 -31.71 -41.42
C ALA A 623 -14.24 -30.62 -40.82
N THR A 624 -15.24 -31.03 -40.03
CA THR A 624 -16.12 -30.06 -39.34
C THR A 624 -15.44 -29.35 -38.18
N SER A 625 -14.53 -30.02 -37.45
CA SER A 625 -13.76 -29.40 -36.39
C SER A 625 -12.83 -28.31 -36.92
N ASP A 626 -12.21 -28.52 -38.08
CA ASP A 626 -11.39 -27.51 -38.75
C ASP A 626 -12.25 -26.27 -39.12
N ARG A 627 -13.44 -26.46 -39.66
CA ARG A 627 -14.42 -25.38 -39.91
C ARG A 627 -14.87 -24.65 -38.65
N CYS A 628 -15.05 -25.35 -37.52
CA CYS A 628 -15.33 -24.74 -36.24
C CYS A 628 -14.18 -23.83 -35.78
N LYS A 629 -12.94 -24.33 -35.86
CA LYS A 629 -11.73 -23.56 -35.48
C LYS A 629 -11.56 -22.33 -36.37
N ASP A 630 -11.74 -22.46 -37.67
CA ASP A 630 -11.70 -21.34 -38.65
C ASP A 630 -12.77 -20.27 -38.35
N ALA A 631 -13.92 -20.69 -37.82
CA ALA A 631 -15.00 -19.80 -37.37
C ALA A 631 -14.80 -19.24 -35.93
N GLY A 632 -13.64 -19.49 -35.28
CA GLY A 632 -13.34 -19.03 -33.93
C GLY A 632 -14.10 -19.77 -32.82
N ILE A 633 -14.65 -20.94 -33.13
CA ILE A 633 -15.36 -21.80 -32.15
C ILE A 633 -14.34 -22.69 -31.48
N ASP A 634 -14.16 -22.52 -30.16
CA ASP A 634 -13.31 -23.41 -29.36
C ASP A 634 -14.03 -24.75 -29.09
N ILE A 635 -13.29 -25.85 -29.21
CA ILE A 635 -13.79 -27.20 -28.92
C ILE A 635 -12.99 -27.76 -27.74
N ILE A 636 -13.67 -28.10 -26.66
CA ILE A 636 -13.12 -28.80 -25.50
C ILE A 636 -13.69 -30.23 -25.58
N ALA A 637 -12.80 -31.21 -25.68
CA ALA A 637 -13.22 -32.62 -25.74
C ALA A 637 -12.83 -33.34 -24.45
N ILE A 638 -13.81 -33.99 -23.82
CA ILE A 638 -13.62 -34.77 -22.59
C ILE A 638 -13.95 -36.22 -22.92
N GLY A 639 -12.93 -37.07 -22.82
CA GLY A 639 -13.06 -38.48 -23.08
C GLY A 639 -12.91 -39.30 -21.79
N PHE A 640 -13.65 -40.40 -21.70
CA PHE A 640 -13.48 -41.41 -20.65
C PHE A 640 -13.82 -42.82 -21.22
N GLY A 641 -13.56 -43.87 -20.45
CA GLY A 641 -13.84 -45.23 -20.86
C GLY A 641 -13.03 -45.68 -22.08
N HIS A 642 -13.70 -45.91 -23.22
CA HIS A 642 -13.08 -46.36 -24.46
C HIS A 642 -12.94 -45.26 -25.51
N ALA A 643 -12.98 -43.98 -25.10
CA ALA A 643 -12.83 -42.85 -26.02
C ALA A 643 -11.44 -42.82 -26.69
N ASP A 644 -11.40 -42.55 -28.01
CA ASP A 644 -10.16 -42.42 -28.77
C ASP A 644 -9.47 -41.08 -28.48
N GLU A 645 -8.46 -41.10 -27.61
CA GLU A 645 -7.68 -39.94 -27.21
C GLU A 645 -7.04 -39.22 -28.39
N LYS A 646 -6.47 -39.96 -29.36
CA LYS A 646 -5.80 -39.35 -30.53
C LYS A 646 -6.78 -38.62 -31.43
N PHE A 647 -7.96 -39.20 -31.61
CA PHE A 647 -9.04 -38.57 -32.36
C PHE A 647 -9.55 -37.32 -31.64
N LEU A 648 -9.82 -37.39 -30.33
CA LEU A 648 -10.27 -36.23 -29.53
C LEU A 648 -9.26 -35.08 -29.55
N ARG A 649 -7.97 -35.38 -29.44
CA ARG A 649 -6.88 -34.35 -29.57
C ARG A 649 -6.88 -33.69 -30.95
N ARG A 650 -7.25 -34.43 -32.02
CA ARG A 650 -7.26 -33.87 -33.39
C ARG A 650 -8.42 -32.91 -33.62
N ILE A 651 -9.59 -33.18 -33.05
CA ILE A 651 -10.82 -32.39 -33.27
C ILE A 651 -10.94 -31.21 -32.32
N SER A 652 -10.25 -31.22 -31.20
CA SER A 652 -10.43 -30.22 -30.13
C SER A 652 -9.36 -29.14 -30.15
N THR A 653 -9.64 -28.02 -29.50
CA THR A 653 -8.67 -26.99 -29.05
C THR A 653 -7.92 -27.52 -27.82
N ILE A 654 -8.63 -28.18 -26.91
CA ILE A 654 -8.10 -28.89 -25.74
C ILE A 654 -8.84 -30.20 -25.56
N SER A 655 -8.11 -31.27 -25.23
CA SER A 655 -8.71 -32.55 -24.85
C SER A 655 -8.24 -32.99 -23.47
N VAL A 656 -9.17 -33.59 -22.73
CA VAL A 656 -8.93 -34.16 -21.39
C VAL A 656 -9.39 -35.61 -21.42
N MET A 657 -8.50 -36.51 -20.98
CA MET A 657 -8.90 -37.90 -20.68
C MET A 657 -9.05 -38.03 -19.19
N THR A 658 -10.16 -38.52 -18.72
CA THR A 658 -10.46 -38.71 -17.30
C THR A 658 -11.09 -40.09 -17.07
N ASP A 659 -11.24 -40.48 -15.84
CA ASP A 659 -12.03 -41.64 -15.46
C ASP A 659 -13.45 -41.23 -15.00
N LEU A 660 -14.32 -42.21 -14.85
CA LEU A 660 -15.71 -41.98 -14.48
C LEU A 660 -15.88 -41.39 -13.08
N GLU A 661 -14.89 -41.59 -12.19
CA GLU A 661 -14.91 -41.11 -10.79
C GLU A 661 -14.50 -39.66 -10.71
N ASN A 662 -13.53 -39.23 -11.54
CA ASN A 662 -12.97 -37.86 -11.55
C ASN A 662 -13.68 -36.94 -12.57
N LEU A 663 -14.71 -37.43 -13.28
CA LEU A 663 -15.42 -36.69 -14.33
C LEU A 663 -16.03 -35.38 -13.82
N VAL A 664 -16.59 -35.38 -12.61
CA VAL A 664 -17.20 -34.20 -11.98
C VAL A 664 -16.15 -33.14 -11.66
N GLU A 665 -14.99 -33.55 -11.17
CA GLU A 665 -13.88 -32.66 -10.86
C GLU A 665 -13.29 -32.03 -12.13
N SER A 666 -13.08 -32.83 -13.18
CA SER A 666 -12.59 -32.35 -14.47
C SER A 666 -13.53 -31.28 -15.08
N PHE A 667 -14.84 -31.49 -15.03
CA PHE A 667 -15.84 -30.51 -15.50
C PHE A 667 -15.83 -29.23 -14.64
N SER A 668 -15.71 -29.37 -13.31
CA SER A 668 -15.66 -28.26 -12.38
C SER A 668 -14.45 -27.37 -12.67
N THR A 669 -13.27 -27.98 -12.87
CA THR A 669 -12.01 -27.26 -13.19
C THR A 669 -12.13 -26.50 -14.52
N ILE A 670 -12.63 -27.16 -15.57
CA ILE A 670 -12.82 -26.53 -16.89
C ILE A 670 -13.78 -25.32 -16.78
N ALA A 671 -14.89 -25.47 -16.05
CA ALA A 671 -15.86 -24.39 -15.89
C ALA A 671 -15.26 -23.19 -15.12
N GLN A 672 -14.48 -23.44 -14.08
CA GLN A 672 -13.80 -22.39 -13.32
C GLN A 672 -12.80 -21.62 -14.20
N GLU A 673 -11.95 -22.33 -14.92
CA GLU A 673 -10.96 -21.72 -15.81
C GLU A 673 -11.62 -20.96 -16.98
N LEU A 674 -12.68 -21.50 -17.58
CA LEU A 674 -13.46 -20.78 -18.60
C LEU A 674 -14.09 -19.50 -18.04
N THR A 675 -14.59 -19.54 -16.81
CA THR A 675 -15.17 -18.35 -16.17
C THR A 675 -14.11 -17.28 -15.92
N GLN A 676 -12.86 -17.67 -15.66
CA GLN A 676 -11.74 -16.76 -15.39
C GLN A 676 -11.08 -16.23 -16.67
N SER A 677 -10.82 -17.09 -17.64
CA SER A 677 -10.05 -16.78 -18.85
C SER A 677 -10.90 -16.44 -20.08
N GLY A 678 -12.12 -16.97 -20.14
CA GLY A 678 -13.03 -16.85 -21.30
C GLY A 678 -12.48 -17.47 -22.60
N ASN A 679 -11.39 -18.24 -22.52
CA ASN A 679 -10.72 -18.79 -23.70
C ASN A 679 -10.23 -20.21 -23.43
N ALA A 680 -10.65 -21.17 -24.25
CA ALA A 680 -10.23 -22.56 -24.11
C ALA A 680 -8.71 -22.74 -24.29
N SER A 681 -8.08 -21.98 -25.18
CA SER A 681 -6.62 -22.08 -25.43
C SER A 681 -5.73 -21.64 -24.27
N SER A 682 -6.27 -20.93 -23.28
CA SER A 682 -5.53 -20.50 -22.08
C SER A 682 -5.64 -21.46 -20.89
N LEU A 683 -6.43 -22.53 -21.03
CA LEU A 683 -6.63 -23.51 -19.96
C LEU A 683 -5.31 -24.25 -19.64
N LYS A 684 -4.83 -24.12 -18.40
CA LYS A 684 -3.70 -24.88 -17.86
C LYS A 684 -4.24 -26.07 -17.07
N LEU A 685 -4.71 -27.09 -17.76
CA LEU A 685 -5.25 -28.30 -17.13
C LEU A 685 -4.09 -29.20 -16.67
N ASN A 686 -3.72 -29.09 -15.39
CA ASN A 686 -2.92 -30.12 -14.71
C ASN A 686 -3.86 -31.21 -14.18
N ILE A 687 -4.43 -32.04 -15.08
CA ILE A 687 -5.25 -33.20 -14.72
C ILE A 687 -4.49 -34.46 -15.07
#